data_33895e4bf8e57fbf787b851ff661415e
#
_entry.id   33895e4bf8e57fbf787b851ff661415e
#
_cell.length_a   1.000
_cell.length_b   1.000
_cell.length_c   1.000
_cell.angle_alpha   90.00
_cell.angle_beta   90.00
_cell.angle_gamma   90.00
#
_symmetry.space_group_name_H-M   'P 1'
#
loop_
_entity.id
_entity.type
_entity.pdbx_description
1 polymer ?
#
loop_
_entity_poly.entity_id
_entity_poly.type
_entity_poly.pdbx_seq_one_letter_code
_entity_poly.pdbx_strand_id
1 'polypeptide(L)'
;MQFNEKLSEWLVEYDFHRPHMALGYRRPIEVASLEGKALPINPSHTIASHPSVFSLSSSPHMPIQPPSKNRQQWLLSLLLFSSLLFLSVYSISMPDYFGDPYSEAKEVPLSEISKGYAEKSLEKITVRDSKVFAVTLSGVILRSYKEREDTAAELGWNDPTNPTIVEVEDREAANRFIAILPDLLFFILIIGGVIWLFRGIARSQSNAMAFGKSKARIADVRQVKTRFKDVAGCEEAKEDLIEVVDFLKNPKKYLSIGAKIPKGVLLVGAPGTGKTMMARAVAGEANVPFFSIAGSEFVEMFVGVGASRVRDLFLRAKRNAPCIIFIDEIDAVGRQRGGAGFGGGHDEREQTLNQILTEMDGFEQGTNVIVMAATNRPDVLDVALLRPGRFDRRVFIDKPDLEARKLILAVHSRNKKMHKDTDFTPIAKKTVGMTGADLENIMNEAAIYAAKRKRREVTQKDIDDAVEKVTLGSEKRSRKLTQHEKEVTTYHELGHAIVGHLCPESDPLHKISIVSRGSALGVTWFLPQEDQYTTSRSKFLDEICGLLGGRAAEELVFSEITTGASSDLERASLIARNMAMRYGMGDSDLGPVTYGEVQGTHFLGADPSAGRNYSEEKARQIDTFVQKTIEKQYERALGLLKKHQKKLDELSKILLEKETMTVEEFLVIFEGKAEGKESGNPKDV
;
A
#
# COMPACT_ATOMS: atom_id res chain seq x y z
N MET A 1 10.42 26.47 11.40
CA MET A 1 10.37 27.57 10.44
C MET A 1 10.31 27.08 8.98
N GLN A 2 11.26 26.31 8.49
CA GLN A 2 11.29 25.85 7.09
C GLN A 2 10.06 25.04 6.59
N PHE A 3 9.36 24.30 7.48
CA PHE A 3 8.15 23.57 7.10
C PHE A 3 6.97 24.50 6.83
N ASN A 4 6.80 25.53 7.68
CA ASN A 4 5.71 26.50 7.52
C ASN A 4 5.94 27.38 6.28
N GLU A 5 7.18 27.69 5.96
CA GLU A 5 7.56 28.44 4.77
C GLU A 5 7.22 27.66 3.49
N LYS A 6 7.60 26.38 3.43
CA LYS A 6 7.24 25.51 2.31
C LYS A 6 5.74 25.22 2.18
N LEU A 7 5.02 25.13 3.30
CA LEU A 7 3.56 24.99 3.30
C LEU A 7 2.89 26.26 2.77
N SER A 8 3.40 27.44 3.14
CA SER A 8 2.90 28.71 2.64
C SER A 8 3.16 28.86 1.14
N GLU A 9 4.36 28.50 0.67
CA GLU A 9 4.69 28.47 -0.76
C GLU A 9 3.78 27.50 -1.53
N TRP A 10 3.52 26.31 -0.99
CA TRP A 10 2.63 25.32 -1.60
C TRP A 10 1.18 25.82 -1.68
N LEU A 11 0.67 26.48 -0.62
CA LEU A 11 -0.68 27.06 -0.60
C LEU A 11 -0.83 28.17 -1.65
N VAL A 12 0.19 29.06 -1.76
CA VAL A 12 0.21 30.09 -2.79
C VAL A 12 0.24 29.47 -4.19
N GLU A 13 1.08 28.45 -4.40
CA GLU A 13 1.14 27.73 -5.67
C GLU A 13 -0.20 27.08 -6.03
N TYR A 14 -0.88 26.46 -5.04
CA TYR A 14 -2.17 25.82 -5.22
C TYR A 14 -3.28 26.83 -5.57
N ASP A 15 -3.40 27.90 -4.78
CA ASP A 15 -4.51 28.86 -4.92
C ASP A 15 -4.35 29.81 -6.11
N PHE A 16 -3.12 30.20 -6.44
CA PHE A 16 -2.84 31.22 -7.44
C PHE A 16 -2.33 30.69 -8.78
N HIS A 17 -1.70 29.54 -8.81
CA HIS A 17 -1.00 29.07 -10.00
C HIS A 17 -1.56 27.79 -10.62
N ARG A 18 -2.23 26.90 -9.84
CA ARG A 18 -2.72 25.63 -10.36
C ARG A 18 -4.18 25.67 -10.80
N PRO A 19 -4.48 25.39 -12.09
CA PRO A 19 -5.84 25.17 -12.55
C PRO A 19 -6.42 23.89 -11.93
N HIS A 20 -7.65 23.93 -11.42
CA HIS A 20 -8.30 22.79 -10.79
C HIS A 20 -9.44 22.22 -11.63
N MET A 21 -9.47 20.90 -11.85
CA MET A 21 -10.44 20.24 -12.73
C MET A 21 -11.90 20.43 -12.25
N ALA A 22 -12.14 20.36 -10.93
CA ALA A 22 -13.46 20.62 -10.34
C ALA A 22 -13.95 22.08 -10.51
N LEU A 23 -13.06 23.00 -10.86
CA LEU A 23 -13.36 24.40 -11.12
C LEU A 23 -13.30 24.74 -12.62
N GLY A 24 -13.45 23.74 -13.50
CA GLY A 24 -13.40 23.92 -14.94
C GLY A 24 -12.05 24.39 -15.48
N TYR A 25 -10.95 23.87 -14.92
CA TYR A 25 -9.56 24.28 -15.24
C TYR A 25 -9.22 25.75 -14.95
N ARG A 26 -9.99 26.40 -14.08
CA ARG A 26 -9.66 27.74 -13.56
C ARG A 26 -8.88 27.64 -12.25
N ARG A 27 -8.12 28.67 -11.94
CA ARG A 27 -7.41 28.74 -10.66
C ARG A 27 -8.40 29.06 -9.53
N PRO A 28 -8.23 28.55 -8.31
CA PRO A 28 -9.16 28.84 -7.21
C PRO A 28 -9.39 30.32 -6.98
N ILE A 29 -8.36 31.17 -7.11
CA ILE A 29 -8.49 32.62 -6.95
C ILE A 29 -9.37 33.26 -8.04
N GLU A 30 -9.32 32.78 -9.27
CA GLU A 30 -10.15 33.29 -10.37
C GLU A 30 -11.63 33.01 -10.12
N VAL A 31 -11.95 31.82 -9.58
CA VAL A 31 -13.33 31.45 -9.23
C VAL A 31 -13.83 32.26 -8.03
N ALA A 32 -13.01 32.40 -6.98
CA ALA A 32 -13.36 33.19 -5.82
C ALA A 32 -13.60 34.68 -6.14
N SER A 33 -12.82 35.25 -7.06
CA SER A 33 -13.02 36.62 -7.52
C SER A 33 -14.31 36.83 -8.32
N LEU A 34 -14.73 35.79 -9.08
CA LEU A 34 -15.99 35.83 -9.85
C LEU A 34 -17.21 35.68 -8.93
N GLU A 35 -17.09 34.91 -7.83
CA GLU A 35 -18.18 34.74 -6.86
C GLU A 35 -18.23 35.83 -5.77
N GLY A 36 -17.33 36.79 -5.78
CA GLY A 36 -17.26 37.84 -4.77
C GLY A 36 -16.85 37.38 -3.37
N LYS A 37 -16.27 36.17 -3.26
CA LYS A 37 -15.75 35.62 -2.00
C LYS A 37 -14.29 36.01 -1.83
N ALA A 38 -13.96 36.63 -0.67
CA ALA A 38 -12.56 36.88 -0.31
C ALA A 38 -11.87 35.59 0.10
N LEU A 39 -10.82 35.20 -0.63
CA LEU A 39 -9.92 34.14 -0.15
C LEU A 39 -9.07 34.66 1.01
N PRO A 40 -8.75 33.85 2.03
CA PRO A 40 -7.83 34.25 3.09
C PRO A 40 -6.42 34.43 2.48
N ILE A 41 -6.06 35.70 2.26
CA ILE A 41 -4.84 36.10 1.53
C ILE A 41 -3.57 35.98 2.41
N ASN A 42 -3.70 35.71 3.71
CA ASN A 42 -2.54 35.71 4.59
C ASN A 42 -2.38 34.37 5.35
N PRO A 43 -1.56 33.43 4.84
CA PRO A 43 -1.34 32.15 5.47
C PRO A 43 -0.76 32.25 6.90
N SER A 44 -0.09 33.36 7.23
CA SER A 44 0.48 33.59 8.56
C SER A 44 -0.57 33.84 9.66
N HIS A 45 -1.76 34.33 9.33
CA HIS A 45 -2.83 34.58 10.30
C HIS A 45 -3.68 33.34 10.60
N THR A 46 -3.79 32.39 9.68
CA THR A 46 -4.61 31.19 9.88
C THR A 46 -3.94 30.16 10.81
N ILE A 47 -2.61 30.21 10.94
CA ILE A 47 -1.82 29.29 11.78
C ILE A 47 -1.69 29.81 13.23
N ALA A 48 -1.82 31.11 13.44
CA ALA A 48 -1.66 31.72 14.76
C ALA A 48 -2.92 31.64 15.67
N SER A 49 -4.09 31.27 15.14
CA SER A 49 -5.35 31.22 15.90
C SER A 49 -5.68 29.93 16.61
N HIS A 50 -4.84 28.87 16.50
CA HIS A 50 -5.01 27.59 17.21
C HIS A 50 -3.71 27.13 17.88
N PRO A 51 -3.36 27.64 19.10
CA PRO A 51 -2.13 27.25 19.78
C PRO A 51 -2.18 25.91 20.53
N SER A 52 -3.22 25.10 20.38
CA SER A 52 -3.43 23.94 21.28
C SER A 52 -3.30 22.55 20.68
N VAL A 53 -2.74 22.36 19.47
CA VAL A 53 -2.72 21.01 18.83
C VAL A 53 -1.32 20.45 18.53
N PHE A 54 -0.22 21.17 18.75
CA PHE A 54 1.11 20.59 18.54
C PHE A 54 2.09 20.90 19.68
N SER A 55 2.02 20.14 20.77
CA SER A 55 3.18 19.89 21.61
C SER A 55 4.01 18.77 20.96
N LEU A 56 4.95 19.13 20.10
CA LEU A 56 5.99 18.22 19.64
C LEU A 56 6.97 17.98 20.76
N SER A 57 6.93 16.79 21.34
CA SER A 57 8.05 16.24 22.11
C SER A 57 9.30 16.28 21.26
N SER A 58 10.37 16.84 21.82
CA SER A 58 11.70 16.92 21.24
C SER A 58 12.19 15.54 20.77
N SER A 59 12.21 15.34 19.47
CA SER A 59 12.92 14.22 18.84
C SER A 59 14.43 14.55 18.80
N PRO A 60 15.32 13.60 19.06
CA PRO A 60 16.74 13.85 19.04
C PRO A 60 17.22 14.20 17.62
N HIS A 61 18.15 15.13 17.54
CA HIS A 61 18.84 15.55 16.33
C HIS A 61 19.25 14.33 15.47
N MET A 62 18.67 14.19 14.29
CA MET A 62 19.27 13.32 13.29
C MET A 62 20.62 13.91 12.86
N PRO A 63 21.70 13.15 12.91
CA PRO A 63 22.98 13.62 12.39
C PRO A 63 22.85 13.81 10.88
N ILE A 64 23.34 14.96 10.39
CA ILE A 64 23.48 15.25 8.97
C ILE A 64 24.31 14.12 8.37
N GLN A 65 23.71 13.27 7.54
CA GLN A 65 24.46 12.24 6.83
C GLN A 65 25.50 12.93 5.93
N PRO A 66 26.79 12.53 6.00
CA PRO A 66 27.81 13.04 5.10
C PRO A 66 27.38 12.70 3.65
N PRO A 67 27.73 13.58 2.68
CA PRO A 67 27.39 13.34 1.28
C PRO A 67 27.84 11.96 0.84
N SER A 68 27.00 11.25 0.12
CA SER A 68 27.24 9.88 -0.32
C SER A 68 28.65 9.74 -0.90
N LYS A 69 29.35 8.63 -0.60
CA LYS A 69 30.71 8.31 -1.09
C LYS A 69 30.91 8.60 -2.59
N ASN A 70 29.88 8.47 -3.39
CA ASN A 70 29.88 8.76 -4.83
C ASN A 70 30.09 10.26 -5.16
N ARG A 71 29.57 11.16 -4.34
CA ARG A 71 29.70 12.61 -4.59
C ARG A 71 31.07 13.12 -4.19
N GLN A 72 31.69 12.57 -3.16
CA GLN A 72 33.05 12.87 -2.79
C GLN A 72 34.07 12.31 -3.81
N GLN A 73 33.85 11.12 -4.33
CA GLN A 73 34.69 10.54 -5.38
C GLN A 73 34.60 11.32 -6.69
N TRP A 74 33.44 11.85 -7.05
CA TRP A 74 33.23 12.68 -8.24
C TRP A 74 33.93 14.04 -8.10
N LEU A 75 33.87 14.70 -6.94
CA LEU A 75 34.56 15.95 -6.65
C LEU A 75 36.07 15.77 -6.64
N LEU A 76 36.57 14.66 -6.08
CA LEU A 76 38.03 14.32 -6.06
C LEU A 76 38.55 14.05 -7.47
N SER A 77 37.79 13.34 -8.33
CA SER A 77 38.18 13.08 -9.71
C SER A 77 38.18 14.37 -10.56
N LEU A 78 37.25 15.27 -10.31
CA LEU A 78 37.20 16.58 -11.01
C LEU A 78 38.32 17.51 -10.59
N LEU A 79 38.70 17.51 -9.32
CA LEU A 79 39.87 18.22 -8.78
C LEU A 79 41.22 17.67 -9.33
N LEU A 80 41.35 16.35 -9.38
CA LEU A 80 42.52 15.69 -9.99
C LEU A 80 42.66 16.00 -11.48
N PHE A 81 41.52 15.95 -12.22
CA PHE A 81 41.49 16.26 -13.63
C PHE A 81 41.85 17.73 -13.92
N SER A 82 41.33 18.66 -13.12
CA SER A 82 41.65 20.09 -13.27
C SER A 82 43.07 20.41 -12.90
N SER A 83 43.67 19.75 -11.89
CA SER A 83 45.07 19.94 -11.51
C SER A 83 46.05 19.40 -12.55
N LEU A 84 45.72 18.25 -13.17
CA LEU A 84 46.50 17.65 -14.24
C LEU A 84 46.41 18.47 -15.55
N LEU A 85 45.23 19.00 -15.85
CA LEU A 85 45.06 19.91 -16.99
C LEU A 85 45.85 21.21 -16.80
N PHE A 86 45.87 21.75 -15.57
CA PHE A 86 46.61 22.94 -15.22
C PHE A 86 48.15 22.68 -15.33
N LEU A 87 48.62 21.52 -14.85
CA LEU A 87 50.04 21.12 -14.97
C LEU A 87 50.45 20.94 -16.45
N SER A 88 49.58 20.35 -17.27
CA SER A 88 49.82 20.16 -18.71
C SER A 88 49.93 21.50 -19.43
N VAL A 89 48.97 22.43 -19.22
CA VAL A 89 48.97 23.77 -19.81
C VAL A 89 50.18 24.58 -19.32
N TYR A 90 50.53 24.43 -18.02
CA TYR A 90 51.70 25.10 -17.45
C TYR A 90 53.02 24.58 -18.03
N SER A 91 53.15 23.27 -18.28
CA SER A 91 54.31 22.62 -18.91
C SER A 91 54.50 23.08 -20.37
N ILE A 92 53.42 23.33 -21.12
CA ILE A 92 53.48 23.80 -22.51
C ILE A 92 53.83 25.29 -22.60
N SER A 93 53.46 26.08 -21.58
CA SER A 93 53.64 27.54 -21.58
C SER A 93 54.97 28.01 -21.07
N MET A 94 55.81 27.16 -20.47
CA MET A 94 57.11 27.51 -19.86
C MET A 94 58.23 26.52 -20.20
N PRO A 95 58.81 26.53 -21.43
CA PRO A 95 59.92 25.62 -21.79
C PRO A 95 61.28 25.94 -21.11
N ASP A 96 61.49 27.13 -20.56
CA ASP A 96 62.82 27.66 -20.24
C ASP A 96 63.08 27.85 -18.72
N TYR A 97 62.32 27.24 -17.80
CA TYR A 97 62.42 27.58 -16.38
C TYR A 97 63.45 26.73 -15.55
N PHE A 98 64.12 25.77 -16.16
CA PHE A 98 65.26 25.09 -15.48
C PHE A 98 66.55 25.66 -15.98
N GLY A 99 67.07 26.61 -15.22
CA GLY A 99 68.33 27.33 -15.37
C GLY A 99 69.28 26.82 -16.42
N ASP A 100 69.22 27.40 -17.65
CA ASP A 100 70.29 27.20 -18.64
C ASP A 100 71.54 27.99 -18.16
N PRO A 101 72.66 27.33 -17.91
CA PRO A 101 73.85 28.01 -17.45
C PRO A 101 74.37 29.07 -18.42
N TYR A 102 73.82 29.15 -19.62
CA TYR A 102 74.17 30.12 -20.67
C TYR A 102 73.09 31.22 -20.88
N SER A 103 72.22 31.41 -19.91
CA SER A 103 71.13 32.39 -19.99
C SER A 103 71.60 33.87 -20.10
N GLU A 104 72.79 34.18 -19.62
CA GLU A 104 73.38 35.51 -19.64
C GLU A 104 74.39 35.71 -20.81
N ALA A 105 74.42 34.82 -21.80
CA ALA A 105 75.37 34.89 -22.91
C ALA A 105 75.07 36.09 -23.83
N LYS A 106 76.09 36.87 -24.11
CA LYS A 106 76.10 37.99 -25.05
C LYS A 106 76.03 37.48 -26.49
N GLU A 107 75.04 37.92 -27.23
CA GLU A 107 74.85 37.51 -28.63
C GLU A 107 75.87 38.21 -29.55
N VAL A 108 76.62 37.40 -30.30
CA VAL A 108 77.66 37.85 -31.22
C VAL A 108 77.53 37.10 -32.57
N PRO A 109 78.08 37.67 -33.67
CA PRO A 109 78.13 36.95 -34.94
C PRO A 109 79.04 35.73 -34.84
N LEU A 110 78.71 34.65 -35.60
CA LEU A 110 79.52 33.41 -35.61
C LEU A 110 81.00 33.64 -36.01
N SER A 111 81.21 34.64 -36.90
CA SER A 111 82.56 35.07 -37.31
C SER A 111 83.42 35.59 -36.16
N GLU A 112 82.84 36.17 -35.13
CA GLU A 112 83.57 36.66 -33.97
C GLU A 112 84.00 35.48 -33.08
N ILE A 113 83.19 34.44 -32.91
CA ILE A 113 83.58 33.22 -32.25
C ILE A 113 84.65 32.48 -33.04
N SER A 114 84.56 32.40 -34.37
CA SER A 114 85.62 31.80 -35.20
C SER A 114 86.92 32.58 -35.18
N LYS A 115 86.87 33.89 -35.08
CA LYS A 115 88.08 34.74 -34.91
C LYS A 115 88.74 34.55 -33.55
N GLY A 116 87.86 34.50 -32.49
CA GLY A 116 88.34 34.21 -31.11
C GLY A 116 88.99 32.84 -30.99
N TYR A 117 88.48 31.84 -31.75
CA TYR A 117 89.03 30.49 -31.82
C TYR A 117 90.43 30.55 -32.49
N ALA A 118 90.55 31.27 -33.63
CA ALA A 118 91.83 31.41 -34.33
C ALA A 118 92.83 32.21 -33.53
N GLU A 119 92.46 33.21 -32.75
CA GLU A 119 93.34 34.02 -31.88
C GLU A 119 93.64 33.33 -30.51
N LYS A 120 93.08 32.10 -30.27
CA LYS A 120 93.27 31.36 -29.05
C LYS A 120 92.84 32.11 -27.77
N SER A 121 91.77 32.96 -27.92
CA SER A 121 91.24 33.80 -26.86
C SER A 121 89.98 33.17 -26.17
N LEU A 122 89.62 31.95 -26.59
CA LEU A 122 88.44 31.18 -26.04
C LEU A 122 88.95 30.02 -25.20
N GLU A 123 88.32 29.79 -24.08
CA GLU A 123 88.56 28.67 -23.19
C GLU A 123 87.76 27.41 -23.64
N LYS A 124 86.47 27.59 -23.95
CA LYS A 124 85.54 26.47 -24.30
C LYS A 124 84.59 26.92 -25.36
N ILE A 125 84.29 26.06 -26.34
CA ILE A 125 83.13 26.20 -27.27
C ILE A 125 82.19 25.00 -27.05
N THR A 126 80.95 25.29 -26.78
CA THR A 126 79.90 24.27 -26.65
C THR A 126 78.90 24.44 -27.79
N VAL A 127 78.78 23.42 -28.63
CA VAL A 127 77.84 23.38 -29.73
C VAL A 127 76.62 22.61 -29.30
N ARG A 128 75.40 23.30 -29.30
CA ARG A 128 74.12 22.72 -29.00
C ARG A 128 73.12 22.96 -30.16
N ASP A 129 72.80 21.94 -30.86
CA ASP A 129 71.93 22.04 -32.04
C ASP A 129 72.38 23.18 -33.00
N SER A 130 71.55 24.22 -33.16
CA SER A 130 71.87 25.38 -33.96
C SER A 130 72.50 26.55 -33.19
N LYS A 131 72.79 26.37 -31.89
CA LYS A 131 73.41 27.41 -31.02
C LYS A 131 74.82 27.03 -30.66
N VAL A 132 75.68 28.03 -30.70
CA VAL A 132 77.08 27.90 -30.27
C VAL A 132 77.29 28.85 -29.11
N PHE A 133 77.81 28.30 -28.04
CA PHE A 133 78.21 29.05 -26.86
C PHE A 133 79.77 28.99 -26.72
N ALA A 134 80.36 30.16 -26.60
CA ALA A 134 81.77 30.23 -26.41
C ALA A 134 82.10 30.98 -25.11
N VAL A 135 83.03 30.43 -24.30
CA VAL A 135 83.50 31.06 -23.10
C VAL A 135 84.90 31.64 -23.37
N THR A 136 85.10 32.95 -23.17
CA THR A 136 86.34 33.62 -23.32
C THR A 136 87.28 33.34 -22.11
N LEU A 137 88.56 33.53 -22.25
CA LEU A 137 89.55 33.40 -21.12
C LEU A 137 89.26 34.40 -19.97
N SER A 138 88.44 35.45 -20.23
CA SER A 138 87.98 36.39 -19.22
C SER A 138 86.65 35.99 -18.55
N GLY A 139 86.10 34.81 -18.85
CA GLY A 139 84.84 34.29 -18.29
C GLY A 139 83.58 34.84 -18.89
N VAL A 140 83.63 35.62 -20.00
CA VAL A 140 82.43 36.14 -20.70
C VAL A 140 81.88 35.05 -21.59
N ILE A 141 80.55 34.80 -21.49
CA ILE A 141 79.86 33.82 -22.32
C ILE A 141 79.29 34.50 -23.54
N LEU A 142 79.71 34.03 -24.71
CA LEU A 142 79.21 34.51 -26.02
C LEU A 142 78.31 33.48 -26.63
N ARG A 143 77.18 33.91 -27.28
CA ARG A 143 76.22 33.07 -27.98
C ARG A 143 76.13 33.46 -29.45
N SER A 144 76.13 32.45 -30.32
CA SER A 144 75.92 32.66 -31.75
C SER A 144 75.01 31.51 -32.28
N TYR A 145 74.52 31.66 -33.50
CA TYR A 145 73.76 30.67 -34.23
C TYR A 145 74.61 30.16 -35.42
N LYS A 146 74.55 28.86 -35.64
CA LYS A 146 75.09 28.19 -36.82
C LYS A 146 73.95 27.57 -37.64
N GLU A 147 74.17 27.26 -38.89
CA GLU A 147 73.27 26.43 -39.66
C GLU A 147 73.24 25.01 -39.07
N ARG A 148 72.08 24.36 -39.23
CA ARG A 148 71.85 23.10 -38.55
C ARG A 148 72.76 21.96 -39.03
N GLU A 149 73.22 22.08 -40.27
CA GLU A 149 74.08 21.07 -40.89
C GLU A 149 75.56 21.32 -40.67
N ASP A 150 75.97 22.49 -40.19
CA ASP A 150 77.39 22.80 -39.97
C ASP A 150 77.95 21.98 -38.79
N THR A 151 79.01 21.23 -39.02
CA THR A 151 79.73 20.54 -37.99
C THR A 151 80.90 21.39 -37.42
N ALA A 152 81.33 21.11 -36.19
CA ALA A 152 82.43 21.81 -35.59
C ALA A 152 83.73 21.70 -36.45
N ALA A 153 83.85 20.61 -37.22
CA ALA A 153 84.98 20.38 -38.14
C ALA A 153 84.86 21.29 -39.40
N GLU A 154 83.65 21.50 -39.99
CA GLU A 154 83.45 22.37 -41.11
C GLU A 154 83.62 23.85 -40.78
N LEU A 155 83.40 24.22 -39.53
CA LEU A 155 83.61 25.55 -39.02
C LEU A 155 85.14 25.81 -38.67
N GLY A 156 85.95 24.82 -38.91
CA GLY A 156 87.43 24.92 -38.72
C GLY A 156 87.89 24.87 -37.27
N TRP A 157 87.04 24.34 -36.35
CA TRP A 157 87.32 24.27 -34.89
C TRP A 157 87.87 22.91 -34.49
N ASN A 158 88.69 22.27 -35.35
CA ASN A 158 89.26 20.95 -35.13
C ASN A 158 90.79 20.96 -35.21
N ASP A 159 91.41 22.06 -34.85
CA ASP A 159 92.85 22.19 -34.85
C ASP A 159 93.46 21.60 -33.54
N PRO A 160 94.19 20.49 -33.60
CA PRO A 160 94.77 19.84 -32.42
C PRO A 160 95.85 20.68 -31.67
N THR A 161 96.26 21.78 -32.27
CA THR A 161 97.23 22.69 -31.64
C THR A 161 96.60 23.86 -30.90
N ASN A 162 95.23 23.97 -30.97
CA ASN A 162 94.48 25.00 -30.29
C ASN A 162 94.02 24.52 -28.91
N PRO A 163 94.31 25.23 -27.80
CA PRO A 163 93.97 24.82 -26.44
C PRO A 163 92.47 24.92 -26.13
N THR A 164 91.69 25.51 -27.02
CA THR A 164 90.21 25.68 -26.81
C THR A 164 89.49 24.35 -26.84
N ILE A 165 88.75 24.01 -25.78
CA ILE A 165 87.95 22.77 -25.69
C ILE A 165 86.72 22.93 -26.48
N VAL A 166 86.50 22.06 -27.50
CA VAL A 166 85.20 22.04 -28.29
C VAL A 166 84.37 20.83 -27.91
N GLU A 167 83.23 21.06 -27.34
CA GLU A 167 82.32 20.06 -26.87
C GLU A 167 80.97 20.12 -27.64
N VAL A 168 80.56 18.98 -28.13
CA VAL A 168 79.19 18.88 -28.82
C VAL A 168 78.22 18.18 -27.91
N GLU A 169 77.26 18.88 -27.43
CA GLU A 169 76.10 18.30 -26.60
C GLU A 169 74.97 17.89 -27.49
N ASP A 170 74.76 16.59 -27.60
CA ASP A 170 73.53 16.04 -28.24
C ASP A 170 72.48 15.81 -27.20
N ARG A 171 71.44 16.66 -27.17
CA ARG A 171 70.26 16.54 -26.29
C ARG A 171 68.98 16.12 -27.05
N GLU A 172 69.02 15.85 -28.35
CA GLU A 172 67.80 15.54 -29.12
C GLU A 172 67.07 14.30 -28.59
N ALA A 173 67.81 13.26 -28.17
CA ALA A 173 67.16 12.03 -27.70
C ALA A 173 66.44 12.20 -26.36
N ALA A 174 66.99 12.95 -25.41
CA ALA A 174 66.32 13.19 -24.10
C ALA A 174 65.12 14.13 -24.22
N ASN A 175 65.25 15.15 -25.07
CA ASN A 175 64.11 16.09 -25.27
C ASN A 175 62.93 15.48 -26.03
N ARG A 176 63.13 14.53 -26.96
CA ARG A 176 62.07 13.81 -27.66
C ARG A 176 61.25 12.92 -26.67
N PHE A 177 61.88 12.28 -25.73
CA PHE A 177 61.18 11.48 -24.69
C PHE A 177 60.36 12.36 -23.76
N ILE A 178 60.90 13.48 -23.33
CA ILE A 178 60.20 14.44 -22.46
C ILE A 178 59.01 15.11 -23.19
N ALA A 179 59.16 15.39 -24.49
CA ALA A 179 58.07 15.97 -25.30
C ALA A 179 56.89 15.02 -25.54
N ILE A 180 57.13 13.71 -25.62
CA ILE A 180 56.06 12.71 -25.85
C ILE A 180 55.34 12.34 -24.55
N LEU A 181 55.93 12.53 -23.40
CA LEU A 181 55.38 12.12 -22.10
C LEU A 181 54.02 12.79 -21.75
N PRO A 182 53.80 14.10 -21.99
CA PRO A 182 52.52 14.77 -21.78
C PRO A 182 51.42 14.21 -22.67
N ASP A 183 51.70 13.92 -23.93
CA ASP A 183 50.73 13.37 -24.89
C ASP A 183 50.31 11.95 -24.51
N LEU A 184 51.26 11.13 -24.08
CA LEU A 184 50.99 9.78 -23.59
C LEU A 184 50.11 9.80 -22.32
N LEU A 185 50.42 10.68 -21.36
CA LEU A 185 49.64 10.90 -20.15
C LEU A 185 48.21 11.39 -20.47
N PHE A 186 48.05 12.28 -21.44
CA PHE A 186 46.77 12.77 -21.91
C PHE A 186 45.93 11.65 -22.52
N PHE A 187 46.53 10.78 -23.35
CA PHE A 187 45.85 9.61 -23.91
C PHE A 187 45.42 8.60 -22.84
N ILE A 188 46.26 8.34 -21.85
CA ILE A 188 45.90 7.47 -20.72
C ILE A 188 44.75 8.03 -19.91
N LEU A 189 44.71 9.35 -19.69
CA LEU A 189 43.63 10.03 -19.00
C LEU A 189 42.32 9.98 -19.77
N ILE A 190 42.34 10.18 -21.09
CA ILE A 190 41.15 10.06 -21.94
C ILE A 190 40.63 8.63 -21.90
N ILE A 191 41.50 7.63 -22.10
CA ILE A 191 41.09 6.22 -22.07
C ILE A 191 40.53 5.84 -20.69
N GLY A 192 41.18 6.26 -19.61
CA GLY A 192 40.74 6.09 -18.24
C GLY A 192 39.36 6.75 -17.99
N GLY A 193 39.16 7.96 -18.48
CA GLY A 193 37.88 8.70 -18.42
C GLY A 193 36.76 8.01 -19.19
N VAL A 194 37.07 7.53 -20.40
CA VAL A 194 36.13 6.77 -21.22
C VAL A 194 35.71 5.45 -20.55
N ILE A 195 36.68 4.70 -20.05
CA ILE A 195 36.41 3.45 -19.30
C ILE A 195 35.58 3.73 -18.04
N TRP A 196 35.88 4.80 -17.32
CA TRP A 196 35.12 5.22 -16.14
C TRP A 196 33.67 5.65 -16.50
N LEU A 197 33.50 6.38 -17.59
CA LEU A 197 32.17 6.77 -18.11
C LEU A 197 31.36 5.53 -18.51
N PHE A 198 31.95 4.60 -19.26
CA PHE A 198 31.31 3.33 -19.64
C PHE A 198 30.97 2.45 -18.42
N ARG A 199 31.83 2.40 -17.41
CA ARG A 199 31.50 1.73 -16.15
C ARG A 199 30.38 2.41 -15.37
N GLY A 200 30.29 3.73 -15.41
CA GLY A 200 29.19 4.50 -14.82
C GLY A 200 27.85 4.20 -15.52
N ILE A 201 27.84 4.20 -16.84
CA ILE A 201 26.67 3.88 -17.68
C ILE A 201 26.25 2.42 -17.49
N ALA A 202 27.19 1.48 -17.48
CA ALA A 202 26.91 0.05 -17.25
C ALA A 202 26.32 -0.23 -15.85
N ARG A 203 26.76 0.49 -14.81
CA ARG A 203 26.15 0.41 -13.46
C ARG A 203 24.76 1.03 -13.40
N SER A 204 24.50 2.11 -14.12
CA SER A 204 23.17 2.71 -14.22
C SER A 204 22.20 1.80 -14.96
N GLN A 205 22.63 1.12 -16.01
CA GLN A 205 21.84 0.18 -16.79
C GLN A 205 21.53 -1.11 -15.99
N SER A 206 22.45 -1.59 -15.14
CA SER A 206 22.20 -2.74 -14.27
C SER A 206 21.16 -2.43 -13.17
N ASN A 207 21.10 -1.19 -12.67
CA ASN A 207 20.08 -0.76 -11.73
C ASN A 207 18.71 -0.61 -12.42
N ALA A 208 18.64 -0.13 -13.65
CA ALA A 208 17.40 -0.08 -14.42
C ALA A 208 16.84 -1.49 -14.70
N MET A 209 17.67 -2.48 -14.98
CA MET A 209 17.24 -3.88 -15.10
C MET A 209 16.83 -4.52 -13.75
N ALA A 210 17.29 -3.98 -12.61
CA ALA A 210 16.86 -4.45 -11.30
C ALA A 210 15.42 -4.06 -10.94
N PHE A 211 14.83 -3.02 -11.55
CA PHE A 211 13.43 -2.65 -11.37
C PHE A 211 12.44 -3.71 -11.87
N GLY A 212 12.82 -4.51 -12.86
CA GLY A 212 12.00 -5.61 -13.39
C GLY A 212 12.07 -6.91 -12.56
N LYS A 213 12.90 -6.99 -11.51
CA LYS A 213 12.97 -8.20 -10.68
C LYS A 213 11.81 -8.23 -9.69
N SER A 214 11.15 -9.37 -9.62
CA SER A 214 10.06 -9.60 -8.66
C SER A 214 10.55 -9.44 -7.23
N LYS A 215 9.82 -8.65 -6.43
CA LYS A 215 9.99 -8.53 -4.97
C LYS A 215 9.27 -9.65 -4.21
N ALA A 216 8.78 -10.67 -4.90
CA ALA A 216 8.05 -11.77 -4.29
C ALA A 216 8.81 -12.32 -3.08
N ARG A 217 8.12 -12.40 -1.96
CA ARG A 217 8.66 -12.99 -0.74
C ARG A 217 8.70 -14.50 -0.92
N ILE A 218 9.90 -15.05 -0.96
CA ILE A 218 10.10 -16.50 -0.96
C ILE A 218 10.09 -16.94 0.51
N ALA A 219 9.02 -17.62 0.92
CA ALA A 219 9.04 -18.37 2.15
C ALA A 219 9.56 -19.79 1.82
N ASP A 220 10.80 -20.05 2.18
CA ASP A 220 11.39 -21.39 2.08
C ASP A 220 10.55 -22.39 2.89
N VAL A 221 10.56 -23.65 2.51
CA VAL A 221 9.81 -24.75 3.18
C VAL A 221 9.98 -24.71 4.71
N ARG A 222 11.19 -24.37 5.18
CA ARG A 222 11.48 -24.23 6.62
C ARG A 222 10.78 -23.07 7.32
N GLN A 223 10.28 -22.10 6.58
CA GLN A 223 9.63 -20.89 7.12
C GLN A 223 8.10 -21.01 7.13
N VAL A 224 7.52 -21.89 6.32
CA VAL A 224 6.07 -22.11 6.28
C VAL A 224 5.68 -23.13 7.35
N LYS A 225 5.41 -22.64 8.56
CA LYS A 225 5.01 -23.48 9.71
C LYS A 225 3.51 -23.73 9.79
N THR A 226 2.71 -22.93 9.10
CA THR A 226 1.23 -22.99 9.13
C THR A 226 0.74 -24.26 8.45
N ARG A 227 -0.17 -25.00 9.09
CA ARG A 227 -0.80 -26.21 8.58
C ARG A 227 -2.32 -26.11 8.69
N PHE A 228 -3.07 -27.06 8.12
CA PHE A 228 -4.54 -27.07 8.21
C PHE A 228 -5.06 -27.10 9.66
N LYS A 229 -4.34 -27.69 10.59
CA LYS A 229 -4.67 -27.68 12.03
C LYS A 229 -4.63 -26.29 12.68
N ASP A 230 -3.94 -25.33 12.05
CA ASP A 230 -3.82 -23.95 12.54
C ASP A 230 -4.91 -23.04 11.93
N VAL A 231 -5.63 -23.54 10.91
CA VAL A 231 -6.80 -22.89 10.31
C VAL A 231 -8.04 -23.53 10.90
N ALA A 232 -8.79 -22.77 11.69
CA ALA A 232 -10.03 -23.23 12.29
C ALA A 232 -11.22 -22.93 11.38
N GLY A 233 -12.17 -23.85 11.30
CA GLY A 233 -13.33 -23.74 10.41
C GLY A 233 -12.99 -23.98 8.92
N CYS A 234 -13.95 -23.70 8.04
CA CYS A 234 -13.86 -23.89 6.59
C CYS A 234 -13.51 -25.33 6.17
N GLU A 235 -14.20 -26.30 6.76
CA GLU A 235 -13.86 -27.73 6.55
C GLU A 235 -14.05 -28.12 5.09
N GLU A 236 -15.09 -27.65 4.41
CA GLU A 236 -15.35 -27.88 2.99
C GLU A 236 -14.20 -27.34 2.12
N ALA A 237 -13.76 -26.11 2.42
CA ALA A 237 -12.62 -25.53 1.71
C ALA A 237 -11.31 -26.30 1.95
N LYS A 238 -11.13 -26.88 3.16
CA LYS A 238 -9.99 -27.75 3.43
C LYS A 238 -10.07 -29.05 2.65
N GLU A 239 -11.24 -29.69 2.57
CA GLU A 239 -11.46 -30.91 1.79
C GLU A 239 -11.11 -30.70 0.34
N ASP A 240 -11.59 -29.63 -0.30
CA ASP A 240 -11.24 -29.24 -1.66
C ASP A 240 -9.73 -29.06 -1.86
N LEU A 241 -9.06 -28.49 -0.86
CA LEU A 241 -7.62 -28.20 -0.91
C LEU A 241 -6.74 -29.40 -0.52
N ILE A 242 -7.26 -30.41 0.19
CA ILE A 242 -6.55 -31.66 0.47
C ILE A 242 -6.19 -32.39 -0.83
N GLU A 243 -7.07 -32.34 -1.85
CA GLU A 243 -6.75 -32.91 -3.17
C GLU A 243 -5.55 -32.20 -3.82
N VAL A 244 -5.48 -30.87 -3.67
CA VAL A 244 -4.35 -30.07 -4.18
C VAL A 244 -3.05 -30.44 -3.46
N VAL A 245 -3.12 -30.66 -2.14
CA VAL A 245 -1.99 -31.12 -1.32
C VAL A 245 -1.52 -32.52 -1.74
N ASP A 246 -2.46 -33.48 -1.87
CA ASP A 246 -2.11 -34.87 -2.29
C ASP A 246 -1.47 -34.85 -3.69
N PHE A 247 -1.96 -33.99 -4.54
CA PHE A 247 -1.43 -33.77 -5.88
C PHE A 247 0.02 -33.30 -5.88
N LEU A 248 0.35 -32.29 -5.04
CA LEU A 248 1.73 -31.78 -4.89
C LEU A 248 2.66 -32.82 -4.29
N LYS A 249 2.14 -33.68 -3.36
CA LYS A 249 2.90 -34.75 -2.73
C LYS A 249 3.11 -35.96 -3.66
N ASN A 250 2.08 -36.34 -4.39
CA ASN A 250 2.02 -37.63 -5.14
C ASN A 250 1.60 -37.41 -6.61
N PRO A 251 2.28 -36.59 -7.42
CA PRO A 251 1.85 -36.26 -8.79
C PRO A 251 1.77 -37.47 -9.71
N LYS A 252 2.66 -38.48 -9.52
CA LYS A 252 2.70 -39.68 -10.33
C LYS A 252 1.41 -40.52 -10.24
N LYS A 253 0.74 -40.56 -9.10
CA LYS A 253 -0.51 -41.27 -8.86
C LYS A 253 -1.61 -40.77 -9.81
N TYR A 254 -1.71 -39.49 -10.00
CA TYR A 254 -2.74 -38.84 -10.82
C TYR A 254 -2.40 -38.92 -12.32
N LEU A 255 -1.13 -38.68 -12.66
CA LEU A 255 -0.65 -38.72 -14.04
C LEU A 255 -0.76 -40.14 -14.64
N SER A 256 -0.57 -41.21 -13.84
CA SER A 256 -0.66 -42.59 -14.30
C SER A 256 -2.08 -43.03 -14.73
N ILE A 257 -3.11 -42.33 -14.20
CA ILE A 257 -4.52 -42.58 -14.52
C ILE A 257 -4.99 -41.61 -15.63
N GLY A 258 -4.15 -40.65 -16.05
CA GLY A 258 -4.50 -39.64 -17.05
C GLY A 258 -5.24 -38.42 -16.49
N ALA A 259 -5.28 -38.28 -15.17
CA ALA A 259 -5.89 -37.08 -14.53
C ALA A 259 -5.07 -35.81 -14.83
N LYS A 260 -5.76 -34.74 -15.18
CA LYS A 260 -5.14 -33.43 -15.39
C LYS A 260 -5.04 -32.68 -14.06
N ILE A 261 -3.86 -32.19 -13.79
CA ILE A 261 -3.58 -31.35 -12.61
C ILE A 261 -4.28 -30.00 -12.74
N PRO A 262 -4.99 -29.50 -11.72
CA PRO A 262 -5.45 -28.12 -11.73
C PRO A 262 -4.23 -27.18 -11.73
N LYS A 263 -4.16 -26.30 -12.73
CA LYS A 263 -3.05 -25.34 -12.82
C LYS A 263 -3.24 -24.17 -11.84
N GLY A 264 -4.49 -23.81 -11.56
CA GLY A 264 -4.80 -22.69 -10.72
C GLY A 264 -6.01 -22.91 -9.80
N VAL A 265 -5.91 -22.38 -8.61
CA VAL A 265 -6.95 -22.38 -7.57
C VAL A 265 -7.27 -20.94 -7.19
N LEU A 266 -8.53 -20.53 -7.33
CA LEU A 266 -9.00 -19.22 -6.91
C LEU A 266 -9.71 -19.33 -5.56
N LEU A 267 -9.16 -18.66 -4.54
CA LEU A 267 -9.78 -18.54 -3.22
C LEU A 267 -10.69 -17.30 -3.24
N VAL A 268 -11.98 -17.51 -3.02
CA VAL A 268 -13.01 -16.47 -3.04
C VAL A 268 -13.63 -16.33 -1.66
N GLY A 269 -13.82 -15.10 -1.18
CA GLY A 269 -14.50 -14.87 0.09
C GLY A 269 -14.38 -13.44 0.57
N ALA A 270 -15.13 -13.08 1.62
CA ALA A 270 -15.07 -11.76 2.22
C ALA A 270 -13.66 -11.41 2.75
N PRO A 271 -13.30 -10.12 2.90
CA PRO A 271 -12.04 -9.75 3.55
C PRO A 271 -12.01 -10.31 4.98
N GLY A 272 -10.81 -10.72 5.43
CA GLY A 272 -10.63 -11.23 6.79
C GLY A 272 -11.07 -12.69 7.04
N THR A 273 -11.54 -13.44 6.02
CA THR A 273 -11.95 -14.86 6.18
C THR A 273 -10.78 -15.85 6.21
N GLY A 274 -9.54 -15.40 6.05
CA GLY A 274 -8.36 -16.27 6.17
C GLY A 274 -7.82 -16.85 4.86
N LYS A 275 -8.17 -16.29 3.69
CA LYS A 275 -7.71 -16.77 2.36
C LYS A 275 -6.18 -16.92 2.26
N THR A 276 -5.44 -15.91 2.64
CA THR A 276 -3.97 -15.92 2.64
C THR A 276 -3.40 -16.97 3.62
N MET A 277 -4.06 -17.15 4.78
CA MET A 277 -3.68 -18.16 5.77
C MET A 277 -3.92 -19.57 5.23
N MET A 278 -5.05 -19.79 4.55
CA MET A 278 -5.40 -21.05 3.91
C MET A 278 -4.38 -21.43 2.83
N ALA A 279 -4.00 -20.49 1.95
CA ALA A 279 -2.97 -20.74 0.94
C ALA A 279 -1.61 -21.13 1.55
N ARG A 280 -1.22 -20.48 2.66
CA ARG A 280 -0.02 -20.87 3.41
C ARG A 280 -0.16 -22.25 4.04
N ALA A 281 -1.33 -22.60 4.54
CA ALA A 281 -1.58 -23.90 5.13
C ALA A 281 -1.46 -25.03 4.11
N VAL A 282 -1.95 -24.81 2.87
CA VAL A 282 -1.76 -25.74 1.75
C VAL A 282 -0.27 -25.98 1.47
N ALA A 283 0.53 -24.92 1.39
CA ALA A 283 1.96 -25.03 1.15
C ALA A 283 2.69 -25.75 2.31
N GLY A 284 2.34 -25.42 3.54
CA GLY A 284 2.89 -26.07 4.74
C GLY A 284 2.48 -27.54 4.83
N GLU A 285 1.25 -27.87 4.49
CA GLU A 285 0.75 -29.26 4.47
C GLU A 285 1.39 -30.08 3.35
N ALA A 286 1.55 -29.47 2.17
CA ALA A 286 2.26 -30.09 1.04
C ALA A 286 3.79 -30.15 1.24
N ASN A 287 4.33 -29.37 2.17
CA ASN A 287 5.76 -29.22 2.44
C ASN A 287 6.54 -28.73 1.20
N VAL A 288 6.02 -27.71 0.51
CA VAL A 288 6.60 -27.12 -0.70
C VAL A 288 6.90 -25.63 -0.49
N PRO A 289 7.84 -25.04 -1.27
CA PRO A 289 8.10 -23.59 -1.24
C PRO A 289 6.86 -22.76 -1.59
N PHE A 290 6.74 -21.59 -0.94
CA PHE A 290 5.62 -20.68 -1.09
C PHE A 290 6.11 -19.31 -1.57
N PHE A 291 5.72 -18.92 -2.79
CA PHE A 291 6.03 -17.64 -3.39
C PHE A 291 4.81 -16.74 -3.26
N SER A 292 4.88 -15.70 -2.44
CA SER A 292 3.75 -14.80 -2.19
C SER A 292 4.03 -13.42 -2.75
N ILE A 293 3.03 -12.85 -3.44
CA ILE A 293 3.04 -11.50 -3.98
C ILE A 293 1.62 -10.92 -3.90
N ALA A 294 1.50 -9.62 -3.68
CA ALA A 294 0.22 -8.93 -3.80
C ALA A 294 -0.02 -8.50 -5.26
N GLY A 295 -1.26 -8.59 -5.74
CA GLY A 295 -1.62 -8.14 -7.09
C GLY A 295 -1.27 -6.67 -7.34
N SER A 296 -1.38 -5.83 -6.31
CA SER A 296 -0.96 -4.42 -6.36
C SER A 296 0.54 -4.22 -6.64
N GLU A 297 1.40 -5.18 -6.28
CA GLU A 297 2.85 -5.11 -6.56
C GLU A 297 3.20 -5.27 -8.05
N PHE A 298 2.26 -5.70 -8.86
CA PHE A 298 2.41 -5.77 -10.31
C PHE A 298 2.01 -4.47 -11.02
N VAL A 299 1.28 -3.59 -10.34
CA VAL A 299 0.83 -2.31 -10.92
C VAL A 299 1.89 -1.24 -10.67
N GLU A 300 2.53 -0.78 -11.73
CA GLU A 300 3.57 0.25 -11.68
C GLU A 300 3.24 1.36 -12.70
N MET A 301 3.91 2.51 -12.59
CA MET A 301 3.71 3.63 -13.53
C MET A 301 4.41 3.42 -14.88
N PHE A 302 5.37 2.50 -14.95
CA PHE A 302 6.16 2.23 -16.15
C PHE A 302 5.66 0.99 -16.88
N VAL A 303 5.29 1.15 -18.14
CA VAL A 303 4.78 0.08 -19.01
C VAL A 303 5.79 -1.08 -19.12
N GLY A 304 5.32 -2.31 -18.94
CA GLY A 304 6.09 -3.53 -19.08
C GLY A 304 6.85 -3.99 -17.83
N VAL A 305 6.92 -3.21 -16.76
CA VAL A 305 7.57 -3.60 -15.50
C VAL A 305 6.78 -4.70 -14.80
N GLY A 306 5.45 -4.58 -14.73
CA GLY A 306 4.56 -5.59 -14.17
C GLY A 306 4.70 -6.94 -14.90
N ALA A 307 4.64 -6.94 -16.22
CA ALA A 307 4.84 -8.13 -17.03
C ALA A 307 6.22 -8.79 -16.84
N SER A 308 7.26 -7.97 -16.64
CA SER A 308 8.62 -8.48 -16.36
C SER A 308 8.69 -9.16 -14.98
N ARG A 309 8.02 -8.60 -13.96
CA ARG A 309 7.92 -9.21 -12.61
C ARG A 309 7.16 -10.52 -12.64
N VAL A 310 6.08 -10.61 -13.41
CA VAL A 310 5.34 -11.86 -13.61
C VAL A 310 6.28 -12.92 -14.17
N ARG A 311 6.98 -12.63 -15.26
CA ARG A 311 7.94 -13.58 -15.88
C ARG A 311 9.01 -14.05 -14.91
N ASP A 312 9.61 -13.13 -14.15
CA ASP A 312 10.65 -13.47 -13.16
C ASP A 312 10.09 -14.37 -12.04
N LEU A 313 8.88 -14.06 -11.54
CA LEU A 313 8.20 -14.87 -10.53
C LEU A 313 7.96 -16.30 -11.01
N PHE A 314 7.35 -16.46 -12.19
CA PHE A 314 7.06 -17.78 -12.77
C PHE A 314 8.32 -18.56 -13.12
N LEU A 315 9.37 -17.89 -13.61
CA LEU A 315 10.66 -18.51 -13.87
C LEU A 315 11.32 -19.04 -12.59
N ARG A 316 11.26 -18.26 -11.51
CA ARG A 316 11.76 -18.70 -10.19
C ARG A 316 10.96 -19.86 -9.64
N ALA A 317 9.64 -19.84 -9.78
CA ALA A 317 8.78 -20.94 -9.35
C ALA A 317 9.08 -22.23 -10.14
N LYS A 318 9.19 -22.16 -11.46
CA LYS A 318 9.57 -23.30 -12.31
C LYS A 318 10.91 -23.93 -11.89
N ARG A 319 11.88 -23.11 -11.47
CA ARG A 319 13.20 -23.61 -10.99
C ARG A 319 13.13 -24.27 -9.60
N ASN A 320 12.09 -23.96 -8.82
CA ASN A 320 11.91 -24.46 -7.44
C ASN A 320 10.70 -25.41 -7.34
N ALA A 321 10.27 -26.00 -8.44
CA ALA A 321 9.19 -26.99 -8.45
C ALA A 321 9.58 -28.28 -7.68
N PRO A 322 8.66 -28.89 -6.89
CA PRO A 322 7.27 -28.49 -6.68
C PRO A 322 7.12 -27.27 -5.77
N CYS A 323 6.22 -26.33 -6.13
CA CYS A 323 6.00 -25.11 -5.34
C CYS A 323 4.60 -24.52 -5.57
N ILE A 324 4.22 -23.57 -4.72
CA ILE A 324 3.00 -22.78 -4.87
C ILE A 324 3.37 -21.32 -5.13
N ILE A 325 2.75 -20.72 -6.17
CA ILE A 325 2.71 -19.28 -6.39
C ILE A 325 1.38 -18.78 -5.80
N PHE A 326 1.43 -17.80 -4.92
CA PHE A 326 0.24 -17.17 -4.36
C PHE A 326 0.18 -15.70 -4.74
N ILE A 327 -0.92 -15.31 -5.37
CA ILE A 327 -1.22 -13.93 -5.77
C ILE A 327 -2.39 -13.45 -4.92
N ASP A 328 -2.12 -12.60 -3.95
CA ASP A 328 -3.17 -12.00 -3.13
C ASP A 328 -3.79 -10.79 -3.86
N GLU A 329 -5.07 -10.51 -3.61
CA GLU A 329 -5.80 -9.41 -4.24
C GLU A 329 -5.64 -9.37 -5.77
N ILE A 330 -5.88 -10.52 -6.42
CA ILE A 330 -5.69 -10.63 -7.89
C ILE A 330 -6.58 -9.66 -8.67
N ASP A 331 -7.67 -9.18 -8.10
CA ASP A 331 -8.57 -8.18 -8.66
C ASP A 331 -7.89 -6.83 -8.91
N ALA A 332 -6.74 -6.55 -8.29
CA ALA A 332 -5.93 -5.37 -8.59
C ALA A 332 -5.41 -5.35 -10.04
N VAL A 333 -5.11 -6.53 -10.62
CA VAL A 333 -4.59 -6.69 -12.00
C VAL A 333 -5.58 -7.40 -12.91
N GLY A 334 -6.47 -8.22 -12.35
CA GLY A 334 -7.39 -9.10 -13.08
C GLY A 334 -8.75 -8.50 -13.41
N ARG A 335 -8.94 -7.18 -13.33
CA ARG A 335 -10.23 -6.53 -13.57
C ARG A 335 -10.63 -6.58 -15.05
N GLN A 336 -11.94 -6.76 -15.31
CA GLN A 336 -12.53 -6.76 -16.65
C GLN A 336 -12.26 -5.46 -17.42
N ARG A 337 -12.16 -5.60 -18.75
CA ARG A 337 -12.07 -4.52 -19.72
C ARG A 337 -13.42 -3.82 -19.82
N GLY A 338 -13.57 -2.61 -19.36
CA GLY A 338 -14.85 -1.94 -19.51
C GLY A 338 -15.03 -0.74 -18.60
N GLY A 339 -14.38 0.33 -18.94
CA GLY A 339 -14.64 1.65 -18.38
C GLY A 339 -13.89 2.65 -19.23
N ALA A 340 -14.60 3.52 -19.95
CA ALA A 340 -14.05 4.60 -20.72
C ALA A 340 -13.35 5.62 -19.78
N GLY A 341 -12.15 5.28 -19.30
CA GLY A 341 -11.27 6.16 -18.56
C GLY A 341 -10.00 6.37 -19.38
N PHE A 342 -9.84 7.51 -19.98
CA PHE A 342 -8.61 7.96 -20.60
C PHE A 342 -7.51 8.09 -19.53
N GLY A 343 -6.64 7.08 -19.41
CA GLY A 343 -5.49 7.16 -18.52
C GLY A 343 -4.53 5.99 -18.72
N GLY A 344 -3.25 6.26 -18.97
CA GLY A 344 -2.19 5.28 -19.30
C GLY A 344 -1.89 4.17 -18.28
N GLY A 345 -2.65 4.07 -17.17
CA GLY A 345 -2.55 2.98 -16.22
C GLY A 345 -3.37 1.73 -16.58
N HIS A 346 -4.23 1.80 -17.59
CA HIS A 346 -5.02 0.65 -18.04
C HIS A 346 -4.20 -0.31 -18.90
N ASP A 347 -3.37 0.20 -19.80
CA ASP A 347 -2.55 -0.59 -20.72
C ASP A 347 -1.54 -1.47 -19.97
N GLU A 348 -0.96 -0.96 -18.90
CA GLU A 348 0.01 -1.72 -18.09
C GLU A 348 -0.64 -2.90 -17.35
N ARG A 349 -1.84 -2.67 -16.76
CA ARG A 349 -2.58 -3.73 -16.08
C ARG A 349 -2.99 -4.83 -17.06
N GLU A 350 -3.47 -4.45 -18.23
CA GLU A 350 -3.84 -5.40 -19.28
C GLU A 350 -2.64 -6.19 -19.77
N GLN A 351 -1.50 -5.54 -19.99
CA GLN A 351 -0.26 -6.22 -20.36
C GLN A 351 0.19 -7.20 -19.28
N THR A 352 0.08 -6.82 -18.02
CA THR A 352 0.42 -7.69 -16.88
C THR A 352 -0.54 -8.86 -16.76
N LEU A 353 -1.84 -8.64 -16.91
CA LEU A 353 -2.85 -9.70 -16.95
C LEU A 353 -2.55 -10.70 -18.08
N ASN A 354 -2.33 -10.21 -19.30
CA ASN A 354 -2.01 -11.05 -20.45
C ASN A 354 -0.73 -11.85 -20.22
N GLN A 355 0.26 -11.29 -19.51
CA GLN A 355 1.46 -12.04 -19.15
C GLN A 355 1.17 -13.15 -18.14
N ILE A 356 0.32 -12.91 -17.10
CA ILE A 356 -0.12 -13.95 -16.17
C ILE A 356 -0.79 -15.11 -16.95
N LEU A 357 -1.73 -14.77 -17.83
CA LEU A 357 -2.44 -15.75 -18.65
C LEU A 357 -1.45 -16.57 -19.51
N THR A 358 -0.50 -15.90 -20.15
CA THR A 358 0.53 -16.56 -20.99
C THR A 358 1.40 -17.50 -20.18
N GLU A 359 1.83 -17.09 -18.99
CA GLU A 359 2.66 -17.94 -18.11
C GLU A 359 1.89 -19.17 -17.59
N MET A 360 0.60 -19.01 -17.27
CA MET A 360 -0.27 -20.12 -16.85
C MET A 360 -0.53 -21.10 -18.01
N ASP A 361 -0.79 -20.58 -19.20
CA ASP A 361 -0.97 -21.43 -20.39
C ASP A 361 0.32 -22.18 -20.77
N GLY A 362 1.48 -21.54 -20.54
CA GLY A 362 2.81 -22.09 -20.81
C GLY A 362 3.32 -23.13 -19.79
N PHE A 363 2.48 -23.61 -18.87
CA PHE A 363 2.82 -24.76 -18.04
C PHE A 363 2.67 -26.07 -18.84
N GLU A 364 3.77 -26.77 -19.00
CA GLU A 364 3.78 -28.12 -19.59
C GLU A 364 3.13 -29.16 -18.66
N GLN A 365 2.61 -30.22 -19.21
CA GLN A 365 2.10 -31.36 -18.42
C GLN A 365 3.26 -31.96 -17.61
N GLY A 366 3.18 -31.83 -16.28
CA GLY A 366 4.23 -32.28 -15.36
C GLY A 366 5.00 -31.18 -14.64
N THR A 367 4.76 -29.91 -14.96
CA THR A 367 5.27 -28.82 -14.16
C THR A 367 4.51 -28.79 -12.82
N ASN A 368 5.15 -29.26 -11.73
CA ASN A 368 4.56 -29.32 -10.39
C ASN A 368 4.51 -27.93 -9.72
N VAL A 369 3.93 -26.95 -10.41
CA VAL A 369 3.70 -25.59 -9.90
C VAL A 369 2.21 -25.35 -9.92
N ILE A 370 1.65 -24.97 -8.77
CA ILE A 370 0.24 -24.59 -8.64
C ILE A 370 0.17 -23.08 -8.36
N VAL A 371 -0.65 -22.38 -9.14
CA VAL A 371 -0.92 -20.95 -8.93
C VAL A 371 -2.18 -20.84 -8.08
N MET A 372 -2.07 -20.29 -6.87
CA MET A 372 -3.22 -19.95 -6.05
C MET A 372 -3.42 -18.42 -6.12
N ALA A 373 -4.64 -17.98 -6.23
CA ALA A 373 -4.97 -16.56 -6.15
C ALA A 373 -6.08 -16.32 -5.13
N ALA A 374 -6.12 -15.15 -4.53
CA ALA A 374 -7.20 -14.75 -3.63
C ALA A 374 -7.86 -13.47 -4.13
N THR A 375 -9.19 -13.41 -4.00
CA THR A 375 -9.97 -12.20 -4.29
C THR A 375 -11.14 -12.04 -3.32
N ASN A 376 -11.49 -10.80 -3.05
CA ASN A 376 -12.72 -10.45 -2.32
C ASN A 376 -13.87 -10.15 -3.30
N ARG A 377 -13.58 -9.98 -4.58
CA ARG A 377 -14.50 -9.54 -5.62
C ARG A 377 -14.39 -10.38 -6.88
N PRO A 378 -14.95 -11.60 -6.88
CA PRO A 378 -14.92 -12.46 -8.07
C PRO A 378 -15.71 -11.86 -9.25
N ASP A 379 -16.66 -10.97 -8.97
CA ASP A 379 -17.51 -10.28 -9.92
C ASP A 379 -16.76 -9.36 -10.88
N VAL A 380 -15.64 -8.79 -10.45
CA VAL A 380 -14.84 -7.86 -11.27
C VAL A 380 -13.74 -8.53 -12.09
N LEU A 381 -13.51 -9.84 -11.88
CA LEU A 381 -12.43 -10.55 -12.55
C LEU A 381 -12.71 -10.78 -14.04
N ASP A 382 -11.69 -10.66 -14.84
CA ASP A 382 -11.75 -11.01 -16.28
C ASP A 382 -12.08 -12.49 -16.46
N VAL A 383 -13.07 -12.79 -17.29
CA VAL A 383 -13.53 -14.14 -17.61
C VAL A 383 -12.39 -15.00 -18.15
N ALA A 384 -11.39 -14.41 -18.80
CA ALA A 384 -10.23 -15.12 -19.30
C ALA A 384 -9.41 -15.81 -18.19
N LEU A 385 -9.38 -15.25 -16.98
CA LEU A 385 -8.74 -15.88 -15.82
C LEU A 385 -9.45 -17.16 -15.37
N LEU A 386 -10.76 -17.21 -15.56
CA LEU A 386 -11.65 -18.27 -15.07
C LEU A 386 -11.86 -19.43 -16.07
N ARG A 387 -11.17 -19.37 -17.23
CA ARG A 387 -11.25 -20.43 -18.25
C ARG A 387 -10.51 -21.68 -17.81
N PRO A 388 -10.95 -22.89 -18.23
CA PRO A 388 -10.25 -24.15 -17.97
C PRO A 388 -8.77 -24.07 -18.38
N GLY A 389 -7.89 -24.61 -17.53
CA GLY A 389 -6.44 -24.55 -17.72
C GLY A 389 -5.77 -23.32 -17.10
N ARG A 390 -6.53 -22.44 -16.42
CA ARG A 390 -6.06 -21.29 -15.66
C ARG A 390 -6.53 -21.41 -14.21
N PHE A 391 -7.43 -20.55 -13.71
CA PHE A 391 -8.08 -20.74 -12.40
C PHE A 391 -9.33 -21.60 -12.59
N ASP A 392 -9.11 -22.87 -12.77
CA ASP A 392 -10.14 -23.85 -13.06
C ASP A 392 -10.83 -24.41 -11.80
N ARG A 393 -10.21 -24.26 -10.63
CA ARG A 393 -10.85 -24.51 -9.33
C ARG A 393 -11.16 -23.23 -8.60
N ARG A 394 -12.39 -23.16 -8.05
CA ARG A 394 -12.81 -22.07 -7.18
C ARG A 394 -13.17 -22.65 -5.82
N VAL A 395 -12.52 -22.15 -4.78
CA VAL A 395 -12.76 -22.55 -3.41
C VAL A 395 -13.32 -21.35 -2.66
N PHE A 396 -14.52 -21.52 -2.12
CA PHE A 396 -15.19 -20.47 -1.37
C PHE A 396 -14.78 -20.57 0.09
N ILE A 397 -14.39 -19.43 0.66
CA ILE A 397 -14.03 -19.30 2.08
C ILE A 397 -15.03 -18.32 2.68
N ASP A 398 -16.12 -18.86 3.18
CA ASP A 398 -17.22 -18.10 3.73
C ASP A 398 -16.92 -17.58 5.13
N LYS A 399 -17.82 -16.76 5.67
CA LYS A 399 -17.76 -16.34 7.06
C LYS A 399 -17.98 -17.56 7.96
N PRO A 400 -17.27 -17.63 9.10
CA PRO A 400 -17.36 -18.79 9.98
C PRO A 400 -18.74 -18.90 10.65
N ASP A 401 -19.25 -20.13 10.73
CA ASP A 401 -20.42 -20.51 11.51
C ASP A 401 -20.13 -20.52 13.02
N LEU A 402 -21.11 -20.85 13.86
CA LEU A 402 -21.00 -20.82 15.30
C LEU A 402 -19.81 -21.68 15.83
N GLU A 403 -19.68 -22.91 15.34
CA GLU A 403 -18.62 -23.81 15.79
C GLU A 403 -17.26 -23.36 15.28
N ALA A 404 -17.16 -22.90 14.03
CA ALA A 404 -15.92 -22.34 13.50
C ALA A 404 -15.51 -21.08 14.28
N ARG A 405 -16.43 -20.17 14.63
CA ARG A 405 -16.10 -18.98 15.45
C ARG A 405 -15.54 -19.38 16.80
N LYS A 406 -16.11 -20.37 17.46
CA LYS A 406 -15.62 -20.90 18.74
C LYS A 406 -14.19 -21.46 18.60
N LEU A 407 -13.93 -22.25 17.55
CA LEU A 407 -12.59 -22.78 17.27
C LEU A 407 -11.59 -21.66 16.93
N ILE A 408 -11.99 -20.64 16.17
CA ILE A 408 -11.15 -19.49 15.83
C ILE A 408 -10.78 -18.71 17.10
N LEU A 409 -11.75 -18.43 17.98
CA LEU A 409 -11.49 -17.79 19.28
C LEU A 409 -10.49 -18.61 20.13
N ALA A 410 -10.63 -19.93 20.15
CA ALA A 410 -9.70 -20.82 20.84
C ALA A 410 -8.29 -20.79 20.23
N VAL A 411 -8.17 -20.70 18.90
CA VAL A 411 -6.86 -20.55 18.24
C VAL A 411 -6.20 -19.22 18.61
N HIS A 412 -6.94 -18.11 18.57
CA HIS A 412 -6.39 -16.78 18.88
C HIS A 412 -6.18 -16.54 20.40
N SER A 413 -6.69 -17.42 21.26
CA SER A 413 -6.43 -17.41 22.69
C SER A 413 -5.10 -18.09 23.09
N ARG A 414 -4.53 -18.98 22.25
CA ARG A 414 -3.35 -19.82 22.59
C ARG A 414 -2.16 -19.02 23.10
N ASN A 415 -1.95 -17.81 22.59
CA ASN A 415 -0.83 -16.94 22.97
C ASN A 415 -1.19 -15.92 24.06
N LYS A 416 -2.35 -16.06 24.70
CA LYS A 416 -2.85 -15.15 25.72
C LYS A 416 -3.08 -15.92 27.03
N LYS A 417 -2.86 -15.26 28.15
CA LYS A 417 -3.17 -15.86 29.47
C LYS A 417 -4.66 -15.70 29.73
N MET A 418 -5.41 -16.78 29.51
CA MET A 418 -6.85 -16.81 29.71
C MET A 418 -7.18 -17.25 31.14
N HIS A 419 -8.25 -16.68 31.70
CA HIS A 419 -8.83 -17.21 32.96
C HIS A 419 -9.44 -18.61 32.73
N LYS A 420 -9.37 -19.47 33.73
CA LYS A 420 -9.78 -20.88 33.58
C LYS A 420 -11.26 -21.07 33.25
N ASP A 421 -12.12 -20.16 33.72
CA ASP A 421 -13.58 -20.22 33.53
C ASP A 421 -14.03 -19.49 32.26
N THR A 422 -13.13 -19.24 31.29
CA THR A 422 -13.50 -18.56 30.02
C THR A 422 -14.24 -19.54 29.11
N ASP A 423 -15.48 -19.22 28.77
CA ASP A 423 -16.28 -19.94 27.78
C ASP A 423 -16.40 -19.11 26.51
N PHE A 424 -16.02 -19.71 25.36
CA PHE A 424 -16.13 -19.08 24.04
C PHE A 424 -17.51 -19.21 23.41
N THR A 425 -18.38 -20.10 23.92
CA THR A 425 -19.71 -20.34 23.35
C THR A 425 -20.62 -19.10 23.38
N PRO A 426 -20.73 -18.37 24.51
CA PRO A 426 -21.50 -17.11 24.52
C PRO A 426 -20.91 -16.05 23.58
N ILE A 427 -19.57 -16.01 23.48
CA ILE A 427 -18.90 -15.03 22.60
C ILE A 427 -19.15 -15.37 21.13
N ALA A 428 -19.04 -16.65 20.75
CA ALA A 428 -19.32 -17.10 19.38
C ALA A 428 -20.76 -16.79 18.98
N LYS A 429 -21.74 -16.91 19.91
CA LYS A 429 -23.14 -16.48 19.67
C LYS A 429 -23.27 -14.97 19.46
N LYS A 430 -22.52 -14.16 20.22
CA LYS A 430 -22.53 -12.68 20.09
C LYS A 430 -21.82 -12.14 18.85
N THR A 431 -21.07 -12.97 18.14
CA THR A 431 -20.20 -12.57 17.02
C THR A 431 -20.69 -13.11 15.68
N VAL A 432 -22.00 -13.24 15.51
CA VAL A 432 -22.63 -13.66 14.25
C VAL A 432 -22.21 -12.73 13.11
N GLY A 433 -21.84 -13.30 11.95
CA GLY A 433 -21.43 -12.56 10.77
C GLY A 433 -20.03 -11.95 10.82
N MET A 434 -19.29 -12.11 11.91
CA MET A 434 -17.89 -11.67 12.04
C MET A 434 -16.94 -12.62 11.31
N THR A 435 -15.84 -12.06 10.83
CA THR A 435 -14.77 -12.80 10.15
C THR A 435 -13.71 -13.27 11.14
N GLY A 436 -12.79 -14.14 10.68
CA GLY A 436 -11.66 -14.57 11.50
C GLY A 436 -10.78 -13.41 11.98
N ALA A 437 -10.60 -12.39 11.15
CA ALA A 437 -9.84 -11.19 11.51
C ALA A 437 -10.55 -10.33 12.57
N ASP A 438 -11.88 -10.25 12.53
CA ASP A 438 -12.67 -9.56 13.56
C ASP A 438 -12.53 -10.28 14.91
N LEU A 439 -12.60 -11.62 14.92
CA LEU A 439 -12.44 -12.44 16.11
C LEU A 439 -11.02 -12.35 16.69
N GLU A 440 -9.99 -12.31 15.84
CA GLU A 440 -8.61 -12.04 16.26
C GLU A 440 -8.49 -10.67 16.94
N ASN A 441 -9.11 -9.65 16.34
CA ASN A 441 -9.12 -8.29 16.88
C ASN A 441 -9.84 -8.23 18.23
N ILE A 442 -10.98 -8.92 18.41
CA ILE A 442 -11.67 -9.04 19.69
C ILE A 442 -10.76 -9.62 20.75
N MET A 443 -10.08 -10.72 20.45
CA MET A 443 -9.18 -11.37 21.41
C MET A 443 -7.97 -10.49 21.75
N ASN A 444 -7.49 -9.69 20.79
CA ASN A 444 -6.43 -8.71 21.03
C ASN A 444 -6.92 -7.56 21.93
N GLU A 445 -8.09 -7.00 21.63
CA GLU A 445 -8.70 -5.94 22.44
C GLU A 445 -9.00 -6.38 23.86
N ALA A 446 -9.47 -7.64 24.03
CA ALA A 446 -9.68 -8.24 25.36
C ALA A 446 -8.39 -8.28 26.18
N ALA A 447 -7.28 -8.67 25.56
CA ALA A 447 -5.97 -8.68 26.21
C ALA A 447 -5.52 -7.24 26.58
N ILE A 448 -5.78 -6.25 25.72
CA ILE A 448 -5.52 -4.83 26.00
C ILE A 448 -6.37 -4.35 27.18
N TYR A 449 -7.66 -4.73 27.25
CA TYR A 449 -8.51 -4.40 28.40
C TYR A 449 -8.00 -5.00 29.72
N ALA A 450 -7.61 -6.27 29.70
CA ALA A 450 -7.04 -6.92 30.88
C ALA A 450 -5.77 -6.20 31.36
N ALA A 451 -4.87 -5.85 30.44
CA ALA A 451 -3.64 -5.09 30.75
C ALA A 451 -3.95 -3.68 31.30
N LYS A 452 -4.88 -2.95 30.67
CA LYS A 452 -5.33 -1.63 31.13
C LYS A 452 -5.93 -1.65 32.54
N ARG A 453 -6.61 -2.76 32.88
CA ARG A 453 -7.18 -3.00 34.22
C ARG A 453 -6.16 -3.62 35.19
N LYS A 454 -4.88 -3.73 34.81
CA LYS A 454 -3.79 -4.31 35.59
C LYS A 454 -4.05 -5.76 36.01
N ARG A 455 -4.81 -6.53 35.21
CA ARG A 455 -5.05 -7.95 35.40
C ARG A 455 -3.93 -8.78 34.75
N ARG A 456 -3.67 -9.96 35.30
CA ARG A 456 -2.66 -10.89 34.75
C ARG A 456 -3.23 -11.87 33.73
N GLU A 457 -4.56 -11.99 33.67
CA GLU A 457 -5.30 -12.93 32.83
C GLU A 457 -6.50 -12.23 32.22
N VAL A 458 -6.89 -12.67 31.01
CA VAL A 458 -8.06 -12.19 30.30
C VAL A 458 -9.30 -12.90 30.86
N THR A 459 -10.27 -12.13 31.33
CA THR A 459 -11.52 -12.67 31.88
C THR A 459 -12.64 -12.60 30.82
N GLN A 460 -13.75 -13.35 31.08
CA GLN A 460 -14.97 -13.29 30.24
C GLN A 460 -15.44 -11.84 30.02
N LYS A 461 -15.47 -11.03 31.09
CA LYS A 461 -15.86 -9.62 31.02
C LYS A 461 -14.96 -8.79 30.10
N ASP A 462 -13.66 -9.05 30.04
CA ASP A 462 -12.74 -8.32 29.15
C ASP A 462 -13.03 -8.66 27.69
N ILE A 463 -13.47 -9.90 27.40
CA ILE A 463 -13.86 -10.33 26.05
C ILE A 463 -15.21 -9.70 25.68
N ASP A 464 -16.19 -9.71 26.57
CA ASP A 464 -17.50 -9.08 26.33
C ASP A 464 -17.35 -7.58 26.02
N ASP A 465 -16.56 -6.86 26.82
CA ASP A 465 -16.26 -5.44 26.59
C ASP A 465 -15.51 -5.23 25.25
N ALA A 466 -14.66 -6.18 24.84
CA ALA A 466 -13.98 -6.14 23.55
C ALA A 466 -14.94 -6.37 22.37
N VAL A 467 -15.88 -7.32 22.51
CA VAL A 467 -16.95 -7.53 21.51
C VAL A 467 -17.75 -6.25 21.34
N GLU A 468 -18.20 -5.63 22.44
CA GLU A 468 -18.91 -4.36 22.37
C GLU A 468 -18.10 -3.25 21.67
N LYS A 469 -16.81 -3.14 21.99
CA LYS A 469 -15.94 -2.13 21.35
C LYS A 469 -15.76 -2.35 19.86
N VAL A 470 -15.57 -3.60 19.44
CA VAL A 470 -15.35 -3.91 18.01
C VAL A 470 -16.65 -3.75 17.22
N THR A 471 -17.80 -4.13 17.79
CA THR A 471 -19.10 -4.05 17.12
C THR A 471 -19.66 -2.62 17.10
N LEU A 472 -19.64 -1.94 18.24
CA LEU A 472 -20.33 -0.66 18.45
C LEU A 472 -19.38 0.56 18.43
N GLY A 473 -18.07 0.31 18.44
CA GLY A 473 -17.06 1.36 18.56
C GLY A 473 -16.72 1.75 20.01
N SER A 474 -15.76 2.65 20.17
CA SER A 474 -15.32 3.10 21.49
C SER A 474 -16.32 4.05 22.13
N GLU A 475 -16.47 3.98 23.46
CA GLU A 475 -17.28 4.91 24.24
C GLU A 475 -16.75 6.34 24.11
N LYS A 476 -17.63 7.29 23.85
CA LYS A 476 -17.33 8.73 23.77
C LYS A 476 -17.75 9.46 25.05
N ARG A 477 -17.02 9.23 26.13
CA ARG A 477 -17.29 9.87 27.46
C ARG A 477 -17.14 11.40 27.45
N SER A 478 -16.46 11.95 26.45
CA SER A 478 -16.30 13.41 26.31
C SER A 478 -17.54 14.13 25.75
N ARG A 479 -18.46 13.37 25.13
CA ARG A 479 -19.70 13.93 24.56
C ARG A 479 -20.71 14.15 25.67
N LYS A 480 -20.89 15.40 26.06
CA LYS A 480 -21.91 15.79 27.04
C LYS A 480 -23.21 16.06 26.29
N LEU A 481 -24.18 15.17 26.46
CA LEU A 481 -25.55 15.38 26.01
C LEU A 481 -26.26 16.32 26.97
N THR A 482 -27.15 17.17 26.47
CA THR A 482 -28.08 17.91 27.30
C THR A 482 -29.05 16.95 27.99
N GLN A 483 -29.70 17.36 29.09
CA GLN A 483 -30.65 16.50 29.80
C GLN A 483 -31.79 16.07 28.86
N HIS A 484 -32.28 16.99 28.04
CA HIS A 484 -33.33 16.72 27.06
C HIS A 484 -32.89 15.71 25.98
N GLU A 485 -31.66 15.89 25.41
CA GLU A 485 -31.15 14.90 24.44
C GLU A 485 -30.99 13.51 25.06
N LYS A 486 -30.63 13.44 26.34
CA LYS A 486 -30.49 12.19 27.07
C LYS A 486 -31.86 11.50 27.26
N GLU A 487 -32.89 12.28 27.56
CA GLU A 487 -34.26 11.80 27.67
C GLU A 487 -34.77 11.31 26.32
N VAL A 488 -34.64 12.10 25.25
CA VAL A 488 -35.04 11.71 23.90
C VAL A 488 -34.34 10.41 23.47
N THR A 489 -33.03 10.32 23.66
CA THR A 489 -32.27 9.10 23.34
C THR A 489 -32.76 7.90 24.16
N THR A 490 -33.10 8.11 25.45
CA THR A 490 -33.61 7.04 26.31
C THR A 490 -34.92 6.46 25.78
N TYR A 491 -35.86 7.31 25.45
CA TYR A 491 -37.13 6.87 24.89
C TYR A 491 -37.00 6.25 23.50
N HIS A 492 -36.08 6.77 22.69
CA HIS A 492 -35.74 6.21 21.38
C HIS A 492 -35.25 4.77 21.49
N GLU A 493 -34.23 4.53 22.33
CA GLU A 493 -33.66 3.17 22.52
C GLU A 493 -34.67 2.21 23.14
N LEU A 494 -35.45 2.68 24.11
CA LEU A 494 -36.53 1.86 24.67
C LEU A 494 -37.64 1.58 23.68
N GLY A 495 -37.90 2.49 22.77
CA GLY A 495 -38.80 2.26 21.64
C GLY A 495 -38.42 1.07 20.81
N HIS A 496 -37.14 1.03 20.40
CA HIS A 496 -36.58 -0.15 19.71
C HIS A 496 -36.69 -1.43 20.54
N ALA A 497 -36.31 -1.36 21.83
CA ALA A 497 -36.29 -2.50 22.72
C ALA A 497 -37.69 -3.11 22.93
N ILE A 498 -38.70 -2.28 23.23
CA ILE A 498 -40.07 -2.75 23.46
C ILE A 498 -40.68 -3.30 22.19
N VAL A 499 -40.61 -2.55 21.09
CA VAL A 499 -41.20 -2.98 19.81
C VAL A 499 -40.50 -4.24 19.31
N GLY A 500 -39.18 -4.32 19.34
CA GLY A 500 -38.43 -5.50 18.92
C GLY A 500 -38.76 -6.71 19.80
N HIS A 501 -38.86 -6.54 21.12
CA HIS A 501 -39.25 -7.64 22.03
C HIS A 501 -40.66 -8.17 21.80
N LEU A 502 -41.61 -7.30 21.42
CA LEU A 502 -42.99 -7.66 21.13
C LEU A 502 -43.21 -8.22 19.72
N CYS A 503 -42.23 -8.13 18.85
CA CYS A 503 -42.27 -8.69 17.49
C CYS A 503 -41.79 -10.16 17.51
N PRO A 504 -42.66 -11.13 17.11
CA PRO A 504 -42.39 -12.57 17.31
C PRO A 504 -41.17 -13.11 16.56
N GLU A 505 -40.87 -12.56 15.39
CA GLU A 505 -39.78 -13.01 14.54
C GLU A 505 -38.49 -12.13 14.70
N SER A 506 -38.54 -11.14 15.61
CA SER A 506 -37.37 -10.30 15.90
C SER A 506 -36.31 -11.10 16.65
N ASP A 507 -35.06 -10.74 16.41
CA ASP A 507 -33.96 -11.31 17.18
C ASP A 507 -34.08 -10.91 18.67
N PRO A 508 -33.62 -11.75 19.61
CA PRO A 508 -33.70 -11.44 21.05
C PRO A 508 -32.91 -10.18 21.42
N LEU A 509 -33.52 -9.38 22.30
CA LEU A 509 -32.84 -8.25 22.93
C LEU A 509 -31.64 -8.74 23.76
N HIS A 510 -30.52 -8.07 23.66
CA HIS A 510 -29.33 -8.36 24.46
C HIS A 510 -29.00 -7.26 25.47
N LYS A 511 -29.00 -6.01 25.02
CA LYS A 511 -28.59 -4.85 25.84
C LYS A 511 -29.18 -3.57 25.30
N ILE A 512 -29.50 -2.64 26.22
CA ILE A 512 -29.89 -1.25 25.89
C ILE A 512 -28.86 -0.34 26.54
N SER A 513 -28.38 0.69 25.82
CA SER A 513 -27.41 1.66 26.37
C SER A 513 -27.63 3.04 25.73
N ILE A 514 -27.61 4.07 26.56
CA ILE A 514 -27.61 5.47 26.14
C ILE A 514 -26.23 6.11 26.21
N VAL A 515 -25.18 5.30 26.40
CA VAL A 515 -23.80 5.76 26.34
C VAL A 515 -23.40 5.91 24.88
N SER A 516 -23.02 7.11 24.48
CA SER A 516 -22.65 7.40 23.11
C SER A 516 -21.43 6.56 22.65
N ARG A 517 -21.57 5.89 21.50
CA ARG A 517 -20.51 5.08 20.86
C ARG A 517 -20.40 5.42 19.39
N GLY A 518 -19.19 5.58 18.87
CA GLY A 518 -18.98 5.90 17.46
C GLY A 518 -19.76 7.16 17.03
N SER A 519 -20.71 7.05 16.08
CA SER A 519 -21.61 8.11 15.66
C SER A 519 -22.96 8.10 16.42
N ALA A 520 -23.31 6.96 17.04
CA ALA A 520 -24.58 6.78 17.72
C ALA A 520 -24.62 7.44 19.11
N LEU A 521 -25.80 7.94 19.50
CA LEU A 521 -26.05 8.51 20.81
C LEU A 521 -26.42 7.45 21.84
N GLY A 522 -27.10 6.40 21.40
CA GLY A 522 -27.43 5.20 22.16
C GLY A 522 -27.33 3.96 21.28
N VAL A 523 -27.65 2.81 21.81
CA VAL A 523 -27.70 1.55 21.08
C VAL A 523 -28.63 0.55 21.78
N THR A 524 -29.54 -0.01 21.00
CA THR A 524 -30.34 -1.18 21.39
C THR A 524 -29.84 -2.37 20.58
N TRP A 525 -29.29 -3.34 21.27
CA TRP A 525 -28.59 -4.46 20.63
C TRP A 525 -29.43 -5.73 20.67
N PHE A 526 -29.77 -6.22 19.48
CA PHE A 526 -30.42 -7.49 19.24
C PHE A 526 -29.40 -8.50 18.73
N LEU A 527 -29.42 -9.73 19.22
CA LEU A 527 -28.49 -10.78 18.81
C LEU A 527 -29.27 -12.01 18.33
N PRO A 528 -29.03 -12.49 17.11
CA PRO A 528 -29.58 -13.74 16.65
C PRO A 528 -29.05 -14.90 17.52
N GLN A 529 -29.90 -15.86 17.84
CA GLN A 529 -29.50 -17.04 18.64
C GLN A 529 -28.70 -18.04 17.82
N GLU A 530 -28.96 -18.11 16.52
CA GLU A 530 -28.35 -19.04 15.58
C GLU A 530 -27.98 -18.32 14.27
N ASP A 531 -27.06 -18.89 13.51
CA ASP A 531 -26.74 -18.40 12.17
C ASP A 531 -27.91 -18.69 11.23
N GLN A 532 -28.48 -17.66 10.62
CA GLN A 532 -29.63 -17.75 9.72
C GLN A 532 -29.18 -17.54 8.28
N TYR A 533 -29.44 -18.52 7.43
CA TYR A 533 -29.13 -18.47 6.00
C TYR A 533 -30.31 -17.99 5.14
N THR A 534 -31.54 -18.05 5.66
CA THR A 534 -32.75 -17.62 5.00
C THR A 534 -33.58 -16.74 5.92
N THR A 535 -34.19 -15.68 5.38
CA THR A 535 -35.03 -14.75 6.14
C THR A 535 -36.45 -14.75 5.58
N SER A 536 -37.45 -14.94 6.43
CA SER A 536 -38.82 -14.91 6.04
C SER A 536 -39.34 -13.48 5.79
N ARG A 537 -40.42 -13.34 5.02
CA ARG A 537 -41.09 -12.05 4.84
C ARG A 537 -41.55 -11.47 6.19
N SER A 538 -42.05 -12.32 7.08
CA SER A 538 -42.50 -11.92 8.42
C SER A 538 -41.39 -11.34 9.23
N LYS A 539 -40.18 -11.96 9.20
CA LYS A 539 -39.01 -11.47 9.90
C LYS A 539 -38.55 -10.09 9.39
N PHE A 540 -38.56 -9.86 8.07
CA PHE A 540 -38.27 -8.53 7.53
C PHE A 540 -39.27 -7.47 7.98
N LEU A 541 -40.56 -7.80 8.04
CA LEU A 541 -41.59 -6.87 8.52
C LEU A 541 -41.44 -6.57 10.02
N ASP A 542 -41.06 -7.54 10.82
CA ASP A 542 -40.79 -7.38 12.24
C ASP A 542 -39.50 -6.56 12.47
N GLU A 543 -38.45 -6.77 11.66
CA GLU A 543 -37.21 -5.96 11.68
C GLU A 543 -37.53 -4.49 11.34
N ILE A 544 -38.33 -4.23 10.30
CA ILE A 544 -38.77 -2.87 9.94
C ILE A 544 -39.55 -2.25 11.10
N CYS A 545 -40.49 -3.01 11.71
CA CYS A 545 -41.26 -2.53 12.85
C CYS A 545 -40.35 -2.14 14.03
N GLY A 546 -39.38 -2.97 14.36
CA GLY A 546 -38.38 -2.71 15.41
C GLY A 546 -37.54 -1.46 15.14
N LEU A 547 -37.08 -1.29 13.88
CA LEU A 547 -36.31 -0.09 13.47
C LEU A 547 -37.11 1.19 13.59
N LEU A 548 -38.44 1.14 13.36
CA LEU A 548 -39.30 2.30 13.49
C LEU A 548 -39.75 2.59 14.93
N GLY A 549 -39.42 1.69 15.89
CA GLY A 549 -39.79 1.81 17.31
C GLY A 549 -39.24 3.06 17.97
N GLY A 550 -37.98 3.44 17.68
CA GLY A 550 -37.33 4.64 18.24
C GLY A 550 -38.11 5.91 17.86
N ARG A 551 -38.34 6.12 16.57
CA ARG A 551 -39.10 7.25 16.07
C ARG A 551 -40.55 7.27 16.62
N ALA A 552 -41.19 6.13 16.72
CA ALA A 552 -42.54 6.01 17.25
C ALA A 552 -42.61 6.38 18.74
N ALA A 553 -41.55 6.07 19.52
CA ALA A 553 -41.45 6.48 20.92
C ALA A 553 -41.23 8.00 21.07
N GLU A 554 -40.39 8.60 20.23
CA GLU A 554 -40.21 10.06 20.22
C GLU A 554 -41.55 10.77 19.95
N GLU A 555 -42.30 10.39 18.92
CA GLU A 555 -43.57 10.99 18.57
C GLU A 555 -44.61 10.82 19.69
N LEU A 556 -44.68 9.63 20.29
CA LEU A 556 -45.65 9.31 21.35
C LEU A 556 -45.42 10.15 22.61
N VAL A 557 -44.14 10.39 22.99
CA VAL A 557 -43.81 11.03 24.29
C VAL A 557 -43.62 12.53 24.15
N PHE A 558 -42.91 12.96 23.10
CA PHE A 558 -42.56 14.37 22.93
C PHE A 558 -43.42 15.10 21.90
N SER A 559 -44.29 14.37 21.16
CA SER A 559 -45.06 14.92 20.01
C SER A 559 -44.17 15.62 18.99
N GLU A 560 -42.89 15.22 18.90
CA GLU A 560 -41.85 15.78 18.05
C GLU A 560 -40.97 14.64 17.52
N ILE A 561 -40.31 14.85 16.39
CA ILE A 561 -39.50 13.86 15.73
C ILE A 561 -38.11 14.46 15.52
N THR A 562 -37.06 13.71 15.84
CA THR A 562 -35.70 14.19 15.69
C THR A 562 -34.99 13.57 14.49
N THR A 563 -33.83 14.10 14.15
CA THR A 563 -32.92 13.54 13.15
C THR A 563 -32.24 12.25 13.61
N GLY A 564 -32.40 11.86 14.88
CA GLY A 564 -31.79 10.66 15.47
C GLY A 564 -32.20 9.37 14.73
N ALA A 565 -33.46 9.32 14.27
CA ALA A 565 -34.01 8.17 13.54
C ALA A 565 -33.59 8.06 12.06
N SER A 566 -32.67 8.91 11.55
CA SER A 566 -32.33 8.92 10.12
C SER A 566 -31.74 7.59 9.63
N SER A 567 -30.83 6.99 10.37
CA SER A 567 -30.21 5.71 10.03
C SER A 567 -31.20 4.54 10.05
N ASP A 568 -32.17 4.58 10.98
CA ASP A 568 -33.20 3.55 11.11
C ASP A 568 -34.18 3.60 9.94
N LEU A 569 -34.56 4.82 9.53
CA LEU A 569 -35.39 5.03 8.35
C LEU A 569 -34.70 4.60 7.05
N GLU A 570 -33.40 4.91 6.90
CA GLU A 570 -32.62 4.46 5.75
C GLU A 570 -32.56 2.92 5.69
N ARG A 571 -32.29 2.28 6.81
CA ARG A 571 -32.21 0.82 6.91
C ARG A 571 -33.58 0.17 6.66
N ALA A 572 -34.64 0.66 7.27
CA ALA A 572 -36.02 0.18 7.06
C ALA A 572 -36.44 0.31 5.59
N SER A 573 -36.12 1.47 4.96
CA SER A 573 -36.43 1.70 3.54
C SER A 573 -35.63 0.78 2.63
N LEU A 574 -34.37 0.50 2.95
CA LEU A 574 -33.52 -0.42 2.20
C LEU A 574 -34.05 -1.86 2.28
N ILE A 575 -34.48 -2.31 3.46
CA ILE A 575 -35.06 -3.64 3.65
C ILE A 575 -36.38 -3.75 2.82
N ALA A 576 -37.30 -2.80 2.94
CA ALA A 576 -38.53 -2.79 2.18
C ALA A 576 -38.28 -2.78 0.66
N ARG A 577 -37.30 -2.00 0.19
CA ARG A 577 -36.88 -1.97 -1.22
C ARG A 577 -36.32 -3.31 -1.68
N ASN A 578 -35.48 -3.95 -0.89
CA ASN A 578 -34.93 -5.28 -1.20
C ASN A 578 -36.04 -6.36 -1.22
N MET A 579 -37.03 -6.27 -0.33
CA MET A 579 -38.17 -7.17 -0.34
C MET A 579 -38.92 -7.08 -1.69
N ALA A 580 -39.14 -5.86 -2.18
CA ALA A 580 -39.85 -5.64 -3.47
C ALA A 580 -38.97 -6.05 -4.66
N MET A 581 -37.72 -5.64 -4.67
CA MET A 581 -36.88 -5.69 -5.88
C MET A 581 -36.07 -6.99 -6.01
N ARG A 582 -35.57 -7.56 -4.90
CA ARG A 582 -34.64 -8.70 -4.94
C ARG A 582 -35.27 -10.02 -4.55
N TYR A 583 -36.19 -10.01 -3.57
CA TYR A 583 -36.69 -11.24 -2.98
C TYR A 583 -38.06 -11.65 -3.50
N GLY A 584 -38.68 -10.82 -4.37
CA GLY A 584 -40.03 -11.10 -4.87
C GLY A 584 -41.07 -11.17 -3.74
N MET A 585 -40.85 -10.42 -2.64
CA MET A 585 -41.72 -10.37 -1.45
C MET A 585 -42.63 -9.15 -1.47
N GLY A 586 -42.89 -8.58 -2.65
CA GLY A 586 -43.77 -7.45 -2.85
C GLY A 586 -45.26 -7.84 -2.70
N ASP A 587 -46.16 -6.91 -3.06
CA ASP A 587 -47.58 -7.14 -3.16
C ASP A 587 -47.94 -7.83 -4.49
N SER A 588 -49.24 -8.17 -4.67
CA SER A 588 -49.76 -8.80 -5.89
C SER A 588 -49.41 -8.05 -7.19
N ASP A 589 -49.30 -6.72 -7.14
CA ASP A 589 -48.99 -5.87 -8.29
C ASP A 589 -47.52 -5.99 -8.73
N LEU A 590 -46.62 -6.31 -7.81
CA LEU A 590 -45.22 -6.52 -8.10
C LEU A 590 -44.91 -7.97 -8.48
N GLY A 591 -45.64 -8.93 -7.93
CA GLY A 591 -45.48 -10.36 -8.18
C GLY A 591 -44.13 -10.92 -7.68
N PRO A 592 -43.85 -12.22 -7.86
CA PRO A 592 -42.59 -12.86 -7.48
C PRO A 592 -41.53 -12.67 -8.56
N VAL A 593 -41.20 -11.41 -8.87
CA VAL A 593 -40.24 -11.01 -9.91
C VAL A 593 -39.14 -10.17 -9.31
N THR A 594 -37.92 -10.31 -9.83
CA THR A 594 -36.82 -9.45 -9.46
C THR A 594 -36.74 -8.23 -10.38
N TYR A 595 -36.60 -7.05 -9.79
CA TYR A 595 -36.49 -5.78 -10.47
C TYR A 595 -35.09 -5.18 -10.23
N GLY A 596 -34.48 -4.62 -11.27
CA GLY A 596 -33.14 -4.03 -11.17
C GLY A 596 -32.02 -5.05 -11.37
N GLU A 597 -30.85 -4.56 -11.70
CA GLU A 597 -29.69 -5.41 -11.87
C GLU A 597 -29.29 -6.05 -10.54
N VAL A 598 -29.08 -7.35 -10.56
CA VAL A 598 -28.45 -8.08 -9.48
C VAL A 598 -26.96 -7.66 -9.47
N GLN A 599 -26.58 -6.78 -8.57
CA GLN A 599 -25.16 -6.57 -8.27
C GLN A 599 -24.59 -7.90 -7.76
N GLY A 600 -24.01 -8.70 -8.63
CA GLY A 600 -23.34 -9.91 -8.17
C GLY A 600 -23.26 -11.09 -9.11
N THR A 601 -23.92 -11.11 -10.24
CA THR A 601 -23.83 -12.24 -11.19
C THR A 601 -23.80 -11.80 -12.64
N HIS A 602 -22.98 -10.81 -12.97
CA HIS A 602 -22.66 -10.56 -14.36
C HIS A 602 -21.51 -11.46 -14.80
N PHE A 603 -21.89 -12.64 -15.29
CA PHE A 603 -21.02 -13.53 -16.02
C PHE A 603 -20.62 -12.95 -17.40
N LEU A 604 -21.22 -11.85 -17.79
CA LEU A 604 -21.01 -11.11 -19.05
C LEU A 604 -21.05 -9.61 -18.69
N GLY A 605 -19.91 -8.98 -18.71
CA GLY A 605 -19.56 -7.59 -18.52
C GLY A 605 -20.69 -6.61 -18.18
N ALA A 606 -20.62 -5.96 -17.04
CA ALA A 606 -21.54 -4.90 -16.67
C ALA A 606 -21.42 -3.75 -17.68
N ASP A 607 -22.49 -3.47 -18.39
CA ASP A 607 -22.62 -2.28 -19.22
C ASP A 607 -22.92 -1.09 -18.26
N PRO A 608 -22.06 -0.09 -18.15
CA PRO A 608 -22.30 1.09 -17.31
C PRO A 608 -23.53 1.91 -17.74
N SER A 609 -24.03 1.62 -18.96
CA SER A 609 -25.24 2.23 -19.51
C SER A 609 -26.48 1.40 -19.29
N ALA A 610 -26.41 0.27 -18.57
CA ALA A 610 -27.57 -0.55 -18.28
C ALA A 610 -28.54 0.25 -17.40
N GLY A 611 -29.49 0.86 -18.06
CA GLY A 611 -30.61 1.55 -17.47
C GLY A 611 -31.47 0.59 -16.64
N ARG A 612 -32.39 1.12 -15.88
CA ARG A 612 -33.37 0.35 -15.14
C ARG A 612 -34.02 -0.68 -16.06
N ASN A 613 -34.06 -1.96 -15.66
CA ASN A 613 -34.66 -3.05 -16.43
C ASN A 613 -36.23 -3.15 -16.20
N TYR A 614 -36.82 -2.08 -15.67
CA TYR A 614 -38.24 -2.01 -15.40
C TYR A 614 -38.84 -0.62 -15.80
N SER A 615 -40.12 -0.60 -16.09
CA SER A 615 -40.86 0.60 -16.53
C SER A 615 -41.00 1.64 -15.40
N GLU A 616 -41.27 2.90 -15.75
CA GLU A 616 -41.61 3.96 -14.79
C GLU A 616 -42.87 3.62 -13.96
N GLU A 617 -43.82 2.89 -14.52
CA GLU A 617 -44.96 2.41 -13.78
C GLU A 617 -44.56 1.42 -12.68
N LYS A 618 -43.68 0.47 -12.98
CA LYS A 618 -43.14 -0.45 -11.97
C LYS A 618 -42.28 0.28 -10.91
N ALA A 619 -41.54 1.31 -11.29
CA ALA A 619 -40.86 2.16 -10.34
C ALA A 619 -41.82 2.79 -9.33
N ARG A 620 -42.94 3.36 -9.80
CA ARG A 620 -43.98 3.91 -8.93
C ARG A 620 -44.62 2.85 -8.02
N GLN A 621 -44.87 1.65 -8.53
CA GLN A 621 -45.38 0.54 -7.73
C GLN A 621 -44.39 0.13 -6.64
N ILE A 622 -43.10 0.07 -6.94
CA ILE A 622 -42.04 -0.21 -5.95
C ILE A 622 -42.01 0.87 -4.87
N ASP A 623 -42.03 2.15 -5.25
CA ASP A 623 -42.03 3.26 -4.30
C ASP A 623 -43.29 3.25 -3.43
N THR A 624 -44.47 2.97 -4.03
CA THR A 624 -45.72 2.83 -3.31
C THR A 624 -45.71 1.66 -2.32
N PHE A 625 -45.13 0.53 -2.70
CA PHE A 625 -44.94 -0.63 -1.80
C PHE A 625 -44.06 -0.29 -0.62
N VAL A 626 -42.92 0.37 -0.87
CA VAL A 626 -41.99 0.79 0.18
C VAL A 626 -42.70 1.73 1.16
N GLN A 627 -43.36 2.77 0.64
CA GLN A 627 -44.08 3.73 1.48
C GLN A 627 -45.17 3.04 2.33
N LYS A 628 -46.05 2.27 1.73
CA LYS A 628 -47.10 1.55 2.44
C LYS A 628 -46.56 0.58 3.50
N THR A 629 -45.44 -0.09 3.19
CA THR A 629 -44.83 -1.03 4.13
C THR A 629 -44.30 -0.27 5.34
N ILE A 630 -43.59 0.83 5.14
CA ILE A 630 -43.05 1.68 6.22
C ILE A 630 -44.20 2.24 7.06
N GLU A 631 -45.21 2.85 6.43
CA GLU A 631 -46.39 3.41 7.12
C GLU A 631 -47.09 2.36 7.98
N LYS A 632 -47.40 1.19 7.41
CA LYS A 632 -48.08 0.10 8.13
C LYS A 632 -47.26 -0.40 9.34
N GLN A 633 -45.92 -0.56 9.19
CA GLN A 633 -45.09 -1.02 10.31
C GLN A 633 -44.91 0.10 11.35
N TYR A 634 -44.92 1.36 10.94
CA TYR A 634 -44.87 2.50 11.85
C TYR A 634 -46.15 2.59 12.72
N GLU A 635 -47.33 2.47 12.11
CA GLU A 635 -48.62 2.40 12.83
C GLU A 635 -48.67 1.22 13.80
N ARG A 636 -48.11 0.05 13.40
CA ARG A 636 -47.96 -1.11 14.28
C ARG A 636 -47.07 -0.82 15.47
N ALA A 637 -45.90 -0.22 15.26
CA ALA A 637 -44.94 0.17 16.33
C ALA A 637 -45.59 1.16 17.31
N LEU A 638 -46.24 2.20 16.80
CA LEU A 638 -47.00 3.17 17.59
C LEU A 638 -48.12 2.51 18.42
N GLY A 639 -48.87 1.56 17.82
CA GLY A 639 -49.90 0.80 18.51
C GLY A 639 -49.39 -0.08 19.64
N LEU A 640 -48.21 -0.70 19.44
CA LEU A 640 -47.52 -1.49 20.48
C LEU A 640 -47.07 -0.59 21.65
N LEU A 641 -46.43 0.53 21.35
CA LEU A 641 -45.95 1.46 22.38
C LEU A 641 -47.07 2.11 23.18
N LYS A 642 -48.17 2.51 22.53
CA LYS A 642 -49.35 3.06 23.22
C LYS A 642 -49.94 2.08 24.25
N LYS A 643 -49.99 0.78 23.91
CA LYS A 643 -50.45 -0.25 24.84
C LYS A 643 -49.55 -0.42 26.05
N HIS A 644 -48.24 -0.18 25.89
CA HIS A 644 -47.23 -0.39 26.92
C HIS A 644 -46.60 0.90 27.44
N GLN A 645 -47.25 2.07 27.27
CA GLN A 645 -46.73 3.38 27.63
C GLN A 645 -46.28 3.47 29.11
N LYS A 646 -47.06 2.90 30.04
CA LYS A 646 -46.67 2.89 31.46
C LYS A 646 -45.33 2.17 31.71
N LYS A 647 -45.08 1.07 30.97
CA LYS A 647 -43.81 0.32 31.07
C LYS A 647 -42.68 1.09 30.42
N LEU A 648 -42.95 1.77 29.33
CA LEU A 648 -41.99 2.66 28.69
C LEU A 648 -41.50 3.76 29.66
N ASP A 649 -42.43 4.41 30.39
CA ASP A 649 -42.11 5.46 31.37
C ASP A 649 -41.39 4.90 32.63
N GLU A 650 -41.68 3.68 33.04
CA GLU A 650 -41.01 3.00 34.14
C GLU A 650 -39.57 2.66 33.78
N LEU A 651 -39.35 2.04 32.61
CA LEU A 651 -38.05 1.68 32.08
C LEU A 651 -37.17 2.89 31.82
N SER A 652 -37.78 4.01 31.31
CA SER A 652 -37.02 5.23 30.99
C SER A 652 -36.33 5.84 32.23
N LYS A 653 -37.02 5.87 33.38
CA LYS A 653 -36.45 6.38 34.63
C LYS A 653 -35.22 5.57 35.06
N ILE A 654 -35.31 4.25 34.96
CA ILE A 654 -34.22 3.34 35.35
C ILE A 654 -33.06 3.43 34.37
N LEU A 655 -33.33 3.49 33.05
CA LEU A 655 -32.28 3.61 32.04
C LEU A 655 -31.58 4.97 32.10
N LEU A 656 -32.28 6.05 32.39
CA LEU A 656 -31.68 7.38 32.61
C LEU A 656 -30.71 7.41 33.79
N GLU A 657 -31.02 6.68 34.87
CA GLU A 657 -30.15 6.57 36.05
C GLU A 657 -28.94 5.67 35.81
N LYS A 658 -29.17 4.46 35.24
CA LYS A 658 -28.13 3.44 35.07
C LYS A 658 -27.31 3.62 33.78
N GLU A 659 -27.79 4.35 32.80
CA GLU A 659 -27.23 4.55 31.44
C GLU A 659 -27.12 3.26 30.60
N THR A 660 -27.21 2.09 31.21
CA THR A 660 -27.19 0.78 30.55
C THR A 660 -28.14 -0.18 31.25
N MET A 661 -28.80 -1.04 30.48
CA MET A 661 -29.73 -2.04 30.99
C MET A 661 -29.50 -3.37 30.27
N THR A 662 -29.37 -4.47 31.03
CA THR A 662 -29.27 -5.81 30.46
C THR A 662 -30.64 -6.37 30.11
N VAL A 663 -30.69 -7.44 29.33
CA VAL A 663 -31.96 -8.09 28.98
C VAL A 663 -32.68 -8.64 30.21
N GLU A 664 -31.95 -9.16 31.20
CA GLU A 664 -32.51 -9.69 32.44
C GLU A 664 -33.22 -8.59 33.23
N GLU A 665 -32.59 -7.42 33.39
CA GLU A 665 -33.17 -6.26 34.05
C GLU A 665 -34.42 -5.75 33.29
N PHE A 666 -34.38 -5.73 31.96
CA PHE A 666 -35.50 -5.33 31.12
C PHE A 666 -36.69 -6.28 31.30
N LEU A 667 -36.46 -7.60 31.26
CA LEU A 667 -37.53 -8.61 31.39
C LEU A 667 -38.18 -8.60 32.78
N VAL A 668 -37.39 -8.43 33.86
CA VAL A 668 -37.92 -8.31 35.20
C VAL A 668 -38.94 -7.17 35.31
N ILE A 669 -38.65 -6.03 34.73
CA ILE A 669 -39.51 -4.84 34.79
C ILE A 669 -40.67 -4.96 33.80
N PHE A 670 -40.42 -5.41 32.58
CA PHE A 670 -41.39 -5.46 31.51
C PHE A 670 -42.42 -6.56 31.72
N GLU A 671 -41.99 -7.78 32.05
CA GLU A 671 -42.86 -8.96 32.22
C GLU A 671 -43.28 -9.23 33.69
N GLY A 672 -42.60 -8.60 34.68
CA GLY A 672 -42.88 -8.82 36.09
C GLY A 672 -42.40 -10.15 36.62
N LYS A 673 -41.49 -10.83 35.96
CA LYS A 673 -40.90 -12.11 36.34
C LYS A 673 -39.72 -11.89 37.28
N ALA A 674 -39.79 -12.38 38.53
CA ALA A 674 -38.68 -12.41 39.47
C ALA A 674 -37.56 -13.32 38.91
N GLU A 675 -36.29 -12.93 39.18
CA GLU A 675 -35.09 -13.71 38.87
C GLU A 675 -35.23 -15.19 39.26
N GLY A 676 -35.15 -16.10 38.28
CA GLY A 676 -35.00 -17.53 38.59
C GLY A 676 -35.87 -18.54 37.87
N LYS A 677 -36.14 -18.41 36.57
CA LYS A 677 -36.50 -19.56 35.71
C LYS A 677 -35.97 -19.37 34.30
N GLU A 678 -35.21 -20.35 33.81
CA GLU A 678 -34.80 -20.47 32.42
C GLU A 678 -35.98 -20.24 31.48
N SER A 679 -35.80 -19.40 30.49
CA SER A 679 -36.80 -19.06 29.49
C SER A 679 -37.16 -20.30 28.69
N GLY A 680 -38.26 -20.93 29.04
CA GLY A 680 -38.94 -21.87 28.16
C GLY A 680 -39.48 -21.13 26.93
N ASN A 681 -39.26 -21.74 25.80
CA ASN A 681 -39.61 -21.30 24.47
C ASN A 681 -41.10 -20.85 24.38
N PRO A 682 -41.45 -19.66 23.86
CA PRO A 682 -42.86 -19.22 23.72
C PRO A 682 -43.69 -19.98 22.65
N LYS A 683 -43.18 -21.09 22.11
CA LYS A 683 -43.86 -21.91 21.09
C LYS A 683 -44.84 -22.98 21.67
N ASP A 684 -45.06 -23.02 22.98
CA ASP A 684 -45.95 -24.01 23.63
C ASP A 684 -47.21 -23.37 24.24
N VAL A 685 -47.79 -22.35 23.60
CA VAL A 685 -49.17 -21.90 23.87
C VAL A 685 -49.89 -21.65 22.56
#